data_4e37a95096f8ecd26863da0edea9dc1e
#
_entry.id   4e37a95096f8ecd26863da0edea9dc1e
#
_cell.length_a   1.000
_cell.length_b   1.000
_cell.length_c   1.000
_cell.angle_alpha   90.00
_cell.angle_beta   90.00
_cell.angle_gamma   90.00
#
_symmetry.space_group_name_H-M   'P 1'
#
loop_
_entity.id
_entity.type
_entity.pdbx_description
1 polymer ?
#
loop_
_entity_poly.entity_id
_entity_poly.type
_entity_poly.pdbx_seq_one_letter_code
_entity_poly.pdbx_strand_id
1 'polypeptide(L)'
;MPKTLSSQQAKPALSPWSKGGIGLGLGALALVVIGLVFPTGGAFFPLVSLWCSCVLFYGALWVLRVADVELNFFHRAVLVGLWAAAVLYFYWALGRRQFIYAWDYVNYIVKQYSAETAFAQGPAAGFAYIFGSFADDYTNFITLFTEFPFCLTARTGDSYAFAQVFCVLPTLMVLLAGLTVKIGQMLHVKNRFYHFLIGFSWVLTFPFLRMSAMLAQPDWFGLIFAFAILLLTLDYRFEKLEPGRFALIFLATAAIILTRRWYLYFVVGYYFSYALLLFVSSGKLAKAGDKALALRRVRNLVLFGLCAMVAMVALLWPMVSKILAFDYSDRYSYYNVGGLVTELYYHAMRTGLLNFVLILFGFWLCFRRKLFTLPELALSELALSMVLFTRVQNSGSHQMLLYLPAYVILFLVGAAGLAESIDKFKVPKLCYWAFTLVFAVSVRCSPLTVMALPELVIHTIHPASLTEYMHFDELTYDRKDLSQIQAVTEWLTAHLGEGDTAYMIPDDMLYNPGHLRNCMLPEHPLDGKLPDSFSVPGTHTFPMGFFEAKYVITADPFPSTLAPDTELGHRFNAKFIQLRDETHTLAATFDMGNGYTFSIWERVEAPTREEVETYLHVFDAENAQYPEMFSQVTEGWLAAHGL
;
A
#
# COMPACT_ATOMS: atom_id res chain seq x y z
N MET A 1 41.61 36.62 2.41
CA MET A 1 42.22 35.62 1.49
C MET A 1 41.33 34.40 1.50
N PRO A 2 40.64 34.06 0.42
CA PRO A 2 39.87 32.81 0.36
C PRO A 2 40.82 31.65 0.14
N LYS A 3 40.78 30.67 1.04
CA LYS A 3 41.48 29.38 0.88
C LYS A 3 40.93 28.69 -0.37
N THR A 4 41.80 28.47 -1.33
CA THR A 4 41.61 27.63 -2.50
C THR A 4 41.07 26.26 -2.08
N LEU A 5 39.86 25.94 -2.51
CA LEU A 5 39.29 24.61 -2.44
C LEU A 5 40.23 23.66 -3.21
N SER A 6 40.89 22.75 -2.51
CA SER A 6 41.69 21.69 -3.07
C SER A 6 40.82 20.89 -4.06
N SER A 7 41.37 20.67 -5.24
CA SER A 7 40.82 19.77 -6.27
C SER A 7 40.41 18.45 -5.66
N GLN A 8 39.12 18.21 -5.46
CA GLN A 8 38.62 16.86 -5.22
C GLN A 8 39.01 16.02 -6.44
N GLN A 9 39.94 15.10 -6.25
CA GLN A 9 40.26 14.08 -7.21
C GLN A 9 38.94 13.39 -7.63
N ALA A 10 38.63 13.46 -8.91
CA ALA A 10 37.48 12.77 -9.47
C ALA A 10 37.61 11.28 -9.10
N LYS A 11 36.69 10.80 -8.25
CA LYS A 11 36.61 9.35 -7.95
C LYS A 11 36.53 8.61 -9.30
N PRO A 12 37.29 7.52 -9.49
CA PRO A 12 37.30 6.80 -10.75
C PRO A 12 35.87 6.41 -11.12
N ALA A 13 35.54 6.63 -12.39
CA ALA A 13 34.24 6.24 -12.93
C ALA A 13 33.97 4.78 -12.56
N LEU A 14 32.77 4.51 -12.09
CA LEU A 14 32.30 3.17 -11.72
C LEU A 14 32.64 2.20 -12.83
N SER A 15 33.52 1.24 -12.58
CA SER A 15 33.62 0.06 -13.43
C SER A 15 32.22 -0.59 -13.48
N PRO A 16 31.60 -0.80 -14.63
CA PRO A 16 30.31 -1.49 -14.75
C PRO A 16 30.36 -2.92 -14.19
N TRP A 17 31.55 -3.43 -13.90
CA TRP A 17 31.86 -4.77 -13.47
C TRP A 17 32.28 -4.85 -12.01
N SER A 18 31.52 -4.23 -11.09
CA SER A 18 31.72 -4.53 -9.68
C SER A 18 31.45 -6.03 -9.43
N LYS A 19 32.18 -6.65 -8.49
CA LYS A 19 32.00 -8.08 -8.14
C LYS A 19 30.53 -8.46 -7.93
N GLY A 20 29.70 -7.56 -7.40
CA GLY A 20 28.27 -7.76 -7.22
C GLY A 20 27.50 -7.78 -8.54
N GLY A 21 27.80 -6.88 -9.47
CA GLY A 21 27.18 -6.88 -10.80
C GLY A 21 27.51 -8.13 -11.62
N ILE A 22 28.75 -8.63 -11.51
CA ILE A 22 29.13 -9.93 -12.10
C ILE A 22 28.31 -11.06 -11.49
N GLY A 23 28.17 -11.09 -10.16
CA GLY A 23 27.38 -12.11 -9.47
C GLY A 23 25.92 -12.13 -9.92
N LEU A 24 25.27 -10.95 -10.05
CA LEU A 24 23.91 -10.84 -10.55
C LEU A 24 23.79 -11.26 -12.02
N GLY A 25 24.78 -10.90 -12.86
CA GLY A 25 24.83 -11.32 -14.25
C GLY A 25 24.96 -12.84 -14.40
N LEU A 26 25.81 -13.47 -13.58
CA LEU A 26 25.93 -14.94 -13.55
C LEU A 26 24.64 -15.60 -13.03
N GLY A 27 23.97 -14.99 -12.03
CA GLY A 27 22.66 -15.44 -11.56
C GLY A 27 21.60 -15.39 -12.66
N ALA A 28 21.53 -14.31 -13.43
CA ALA A 28 20.63 -14.19 -14.56
C ALA A 28 20.90 -15.26 -15.63
N LEU A 29 22.20 -15.49 -15.97
CA LEU A 29 22.58 -16.54 -16.91
C LEU A 29 22.19 -17.93 -16.41
N ALA A 30 22.41 -18.21 -15.11
CA ALA A 30 21.99 -19.47 -14.51
C ALA A 30 20.46 -19.67 -14.58
N LEU A 31 19.66 -18.63 -14.33
CA LEU A 31 18.20 -18.69 -14.49
C LEU A 31 17.79 -18.99 -15.93
N VAL A 32 18.43 -18.36 -16.92
CA VAL A 32 18.17 -18.67 -18.34
C VAL A 32 18.45 -20.14 -18.63
N VAL A 33 19.60 -20.67 -18.19
CA VAL A 33 19.95 -22.08 -18.37
C VAL A 33 18.96 -23.01 -17.65
N ILE A 34 18.59 -22.70 -16.40
CA ILE A 34 17.61 -23.49 -15.66
C ILE A 34 16.26 -23.48 -16.37
N GLY A 35 15.79 -22.33 -16.84
CA GLY A 35 14.52 -22.21 -17.55
C GLY A 35 14.51 -22.94 -18.90
N LEU A 36 15.66 -23.07 -19.56
CA LEU A 36 15.79 -23.84 -20.81
C LEU A 36 15.88 -25.36 -20.57
N VAL A 37 16.55 -25.77 -19.48
CA VAL A 37 16.75 -27.19 -19.16
C VAL A 37 15.54 -27.80 -18.42
N PHE A 38 14.91 -27.00 -17.57
CA PHE A 38 13.74 -27.39 -16.77
C PHE A 38 12.57 -26.44 -17.08
N PRO A 39 11.99 -26.49 -18.28
CA PRO A 39 10.94 -25.56 -18.69
C PRO A 39 9.65 -25.68 -17.88
N THR A 40 9.44 -26.82 -17.21
CA THR A 40 8.31 -27.05 -16.33
C THR A 40 8.83 -27.50 -14.98
N GLY A 41 8.65 -26.70 -13.95
CA GLY A 41 9.10 -27.10 -12.61
C GLY A 41 8.83 -26.01 -11.57
N GLY A 42 8.24 -26.40 -10.46
CA GLY A 42 7.89 -25.50 -9.36
C GLY A 42 9.06 -24.75 -8.72
N ALA A 43 10.32 -25.15 -9.01
CA ALA A 43 11.50 -24.49 -8.43
C ALA A 43 11.96 -23.22 -9.21
N PHE A 44 11.49 -23.02 -10.43
CA PHE A 44 11.96 -21.91 -11.27
C PHE A 44 11.50 -20.55 -10.72
N PHE A 45 10.22 -20.41 -10.39
CA PHE A 45 9.68 -19.15 -9.91
C PHE A 45 10.29 -18.68 -8.57
N PRO A 46 10.45 -19.53 -7.54
CA PRO A 46 11.19 -19.16 -6.34
C PRO A 46 12.61 -18.65 -6.60
N LEU A 47 13.34 -19.24 -7.54
CA LEU A 47 14.69 -18.79 -7.92
C LEU A 47 14.66 -17.43 -8.62
N VAL A 48 13.69 -17.20 -9.51
CA VAL A 48 13.46 -15.87 -10.12
C VAL A 48 13.16 -14.85 -9.05
N SER A 49 12.28 -15.17 -8.10
CA SER A 49 11.91 -14.27 -7.01
C SER A 49 13.10 -13.92 -6.11
N LEU A 50 13.91 -14.90 -5.74
CA LEU A 50 15.13 -14.66 -4.98
C LEU A 50 16.10 -13.75 -5.74
N TRP A 51 16.30 -14.02 -7.02
CA TRP A 51 17.17 -13.21 -7.87
C TRP A 51 16.63 -11.77 -7.99
N CYS A 52 15.32 -11.58 -8.23
CA CYS A 52 14.69 -10.26 -8.28
C CYS A 52 14.87 -9.50 -6.96
N SER A 53 14.71 -10.16 -5.81
CA SER A 53 14.93 -9.56 -4.49
C SER A 53 16.40 -9.16 -4.29
N CYS A 54 17.35 -9.98 -4.75
CA CYS A 54 18.78 -9.65 -4.74
C CYS A 54 19.09 -8.45 -5.66
N VAL A 55 18.50 -8.38 -6.84
CA VAL A 55 18.63 -7.25 -7.78
C VAL A 55 18.09 -5.97 -7.15
N LEU A 56 16.92 -6.05 -6.51
CA LEU A 56 16.29 -4.91 -5.84
C LEU A 56 17.17 -4.39 -4.69
N PHE A 57 17.69 -5.29 -3.85
CA PHE A 57 18.59 -4.94 -2.76
C PHE A 57 19.91 -4.35 -3.25
N TYR A 58 20.52 -4.95 -4.27
CA TYR A 58 21.74 -4.43 -4.89
C TYR A 58 21.50 -3.07 -5.55
N GLY A 59 20.34 -2.90 -6.21
CA GLY A 59 19.90 -1.62 -6.75
C GLY A 59 19.84 -0.52 -5.69
N ALA A 60 19.32 -0.84 -4.50
CA ALA A 60 19.31 0.09 -3.37
C ALA A 60 20.73 0.50 -2.94
N LEU A 61 21.66 -0.45 -2.85
CA LEU A 61 23.07 -0.14 -2.54
C LEU A 61 23.69 0.74 -3.63
N TRP A 62 23.33 0.54 -4.90
CA TRP A 62 23.80 1.38 -6.00
C TRP A 62 23.21 2.79 -5.93
N VAL A 63 21.91 2.92 -5.59
CA VAL A 63 21.29 4.23 -5.31
C VAL A 63 22.07 4.99 -4.24
N LEU A 64 22.43 4.35 -3.12
CA LEU A 64 23.23 5.00 -2.07
C LEU A 64 24.58 5.50 -2.61
N ARG A 65 25.25 4.68 -3.42
CA ARG A 65 26.53 5.05 -4.03
C ARG A 65 26.40 6.25 -4.97
N VAL A 66 25.38 6.26 -5.84
CA VAL A 66 25.13 7.37 -6.78
C VAL A 66 24.72 8.64 -6.04
N ALA A 67 24.00 8.50 -4.93
CA ALA A 67 23.62 9.59 -4.04
C ALA A 67 24.76 10.08 -3.11
N ASP A 68 25.96 9.50 -3.20
CA ASP A 68 27.11 9.78 -2.33
C ASP A 68 26.79 9.62 -0.83
N VAL A 69 26.14 8.50 -0.50
CA VAL A 69 25.79 8.14 0.87
C VAL A 69 26.52 6.87 1.27
N GLU A 70 27.24 6.92 2.40
CA GLU A 70 27.95 5.78 2.95
C GLU A 70 27.32 5.38 4.29
N LEU A 71 26.92 4.10 4.40
CA LEU A 71 26.50 3.48 5.65
C LEU A 71 27.71 2.84 6.32
N ASN A 72 28.16 3.40 7.44
CA ASN A 72 29.26 2.85 8.23
C ASN A 72 28.84 1.55 8.95
N PHE A 73 29.78 0.92 9.64
CA PHE A 73 29.54 -0.34 10.36
C PHE A 73 28.38 -0.23 11.36
N PHE A 74 28.31 0.86 12.11
CA PHE A 74 27.24 1.08 13.09
C PHE A 74 25.86 1.16 12.43
N HIS A 75 25.71 1.91 11.33
CA HIS A 75 24.45 1.99 10.58
C HIS A 75 24.01 0.61 10.12
N ARG A 76 24.94 -0.20 9.59
CA ARG A 76 24.64 -1.56 9.12
C ARG A 76 24.25 -2.49 10.27
N ALA A 77 24.92 -2.40 11.43
CA ALA A 77 24.58 -3.20 12.60
C ALA A 77 23.19 -2.88 13.13
N VAL A 78 22.81 -1.60 13.23
CA VAL A 78 21.46 -1.18 13.63
C VAL A 78 20.42 -1.67 12.62
N LEU A 79 20.71 -1.55 11.32
CA LEU A 79 19.82 -2.01 10.26
C LEU A 79 19.56 -3.51 10.36
N VAL A 80 20.60 -4.34 10.48
CA VAL A 80 20.47 -5.78 10.61
C VAL A 80 19.73 -6.16 11.90
N GLY A 81 20.06 -5.50 13.03
CA GLY A 81 19.40 -5.75 14.31
C GLY A 81 17.90 -5.43 14.27
N LEU A 82 17.52 -4.29 13.69
CA LEU A 82 16.11 -3.90 13.57
C LEU A 82 15.36 -4.75 12.55
N TRP A 83 16.00 -5.16 11.44
CA TRP A 83 15.40 -6.13 10.53
C TRP A 83 15.13 -7.46 11.21
N ALA A 84 16.11 -8.02 11.92
CA ALA A 84 15.93 -9.26 12.67
C ALA A 84 14.81 -9.12 13.72
N ALA A 85 14.75 -7.99 14.44
CA ALA A 85 13.68 -7.71 15.39
C ALA A 85 12.31 -7.61 14.70
N ALA A 86 12.23 -6.95 13.54
CA ALA A 86 11.00 -6.87 12.76
C ALA A 86 10.55 -8.26 12.28
N VAL A 87 11.45 -9.07 11.72
CA VAL A 87 11.14 -10.44 11.28
C VAL A 87 10.61 -11.28 12.44
N LEU A 88 11.26 -11.22 13.61
CA LEU A 88 10.82 -11.95 14.81
C LEU A 88 9.46 -11.44 15.31
N TYR A 89 9.24 -10.13 15.31
CA TYR A 89 7.97 -9.53 15.69
C TYR A 89 6.84 -9.97 14.76
N PHE A 90 7.03 -9.87 13.44
CA PHE A 90 6.02 -10.28 12.46
C PHE A 90 5.75 -11.78 12.53
N TYR A 91 6.79 -12.61 12.66
CA TYR A 91 6.63 -14.04 12.86
C TYR A 91 5.76 -14.36 14.09
N TRP A 92 6.05 -13.69 15.22
CA TRP A 92 5.29 -13.86 16.44
C TRP A 92 3.85 -13.33 16.33
N ALA A 93 3.66 -12.13 15.78
CA ALA A 93 2.35 -11.49 15.69
C ALA A 93 1.42 -12.22 14.71
N LEU A 94 1.93 -12.54 13.50
CA LEU A 94 1.16 -13.26 12.48
C LEU A 94 0.82 -14.70 12.91
N GLY A 95 1.73 -15.38 13.59
CA GLY A 95 1.49 -16.75 14.05
C GLY A 95 0.49 -16.88 15.22
N ARG A 96 0.04 -15.79 15.78
CA ARG A 96 -0.90 -15.78 16.92
C ARG A 96 -2.29 -15.30 16.59
N ARG A 97 -2.46 -14.61 15.48
CA ARG A 97 -3.75 -14.05 15.10
C ARG A 97 -4.56 -15.02 14.25
N GLN A 98 -5.87 -14.85 14.33
CA GLN A 98 -6.82 -15.50 13.45
C GLN A 98 -7.42 -14.43 12.52
N PHE A 99 -6.88 -14.30 11.33
CA PHE A 99 -7.27 -13.27 10.38
C PHE A 99 -7.70 -13.88 9.05
N ILE A 100 -8.79 -13.39 8.47
CA ILE A 100 -9.24 -13.77 7.15
C ILE A 100 -9.02 -12.60 6.21
N TYR A 101 -8.24 -12.83 5.16
CA TYR A 101 -7.96 -11.84 4.14
C TYR A 101 -9.14 -11.72 3.17
N ALA A 102 -9.65 -10.51 3.00
CA ALA A 102 -10.75 -10.20 2.09
C ALA A 102 -10.43 -8.94 1.28
N TRP A 103 -11.21 -8.63 0.27
CA TRP A 103 -11.08 -7.46 -0.60
C TRP A 103 -9.65 -7.27 -1.13
N ASP A 104 -9.11 -6.06 -1.04
CA ASP A 104 -7.75 -5.74 -1.47
C ASP A 104 -6.66 -6.55 -0.76
N TYR A 105 -6.93 -7.00 0.48
CA TYR A 105 -5.96 -7.75 1.28
C TYR A 105 -5.67 -9.14 0.69
N VAL A 106 -6.64 -9.77 0.06
CA VAL A 106 -6.48 -11.10 -0.55
C VAL A 106 -6.03 -11.05 -2.01
N ASN A 107 -6.29 -9.95 -2.71
CA ASN A 107 -6.04 -9.84 -4.15
C ASN A 107 -4.61 -10.22 -4.54
N TYR A 108 -3.61 -9.78 -3.76
CA TYR A 108 -2.21 -10.09 -4.08
C TYR A 108 -1.80 -11.52 -3.70
N ILE A 109 -2.48 -12.11 -2.72
CA ILE A 109 -2.29 -13.52 -2.36
C ILE A 109 -2.78 -14.41 -3.49
N VAL A 110 -3.98 -14.15 -4.01
CA VAL A 110 -4.55 -14.85 -5.17
C VAL A 110 -3.68 -14.66 -6.42
N LYS A 111 -3.18 -13.43 -6.65
CA LYS A 111 -2.23 -13.17 -7.75
C LYS A 111 -0.92 -13.93 -7.60
N GLN A 112 -0.46 -14.16 -6.36
CA GLN A 112 0.72 -14.98 -6.08
C GLN A 112 0.48 -16.44 -6.50
N TYR A 113 -0.66 -17.05 -6.11
CA TYR A 113 -1.02 -18.41 -6.54
C TYR A 113 -1.17 -18.52 -8.05
N SER A 114 -1.78 -17.51 -8.68
CA SER A 114 -1.92 -17.49 -10.14
C SER A 114 -0.56 -17.36 -10.84
N ALA A 115 0.38 -16.59 -10.29
CA ALA A 115 1.75 -16.51 -10.79
C ALA A 115 2.47 -17.86 -10.67
N GLU A 116 2.36 -18.55 -9.52
CA GLU A 116 2.90 -19.90 -9.33
C GLU A 116 2.38 -20.86 -10.41
N THR A 117 1.06 -20.84 -10.62
CA THR A 117 0.39 -21.68 -11.65
C THR A 117 0.91 -21.37 -13.05
N ALA A 118 1.06 -20.07 -13.39
CA ALA A 118 1.58 -19.67 -14.69
C ALA A 118 3.05 -20.08 -14.88
N PHE A 119 3.90 -19.90 -13.85
CA PHE A 119 5.30 -20.33 -13.93
C PHE A 119 5.45 -21.87 -13.91
N ALA A 120 4.53 -22.60 -13.34
CA ALA A 120 4.50 -24.08 -13.44
C ALA A 120 4.25 -24.56 -14.88
N GLN A 121 3.54 -23.77 -15.69
CA GLN A 121 3.38 -24.04 -17.12
C GLN A 121 4.63 -23.71 -17.94
N GLY A 122 5.56 -22.95 -17.39
CA GLY A 122 6.85 -22.59 -17.96
C GLY A 122 7.21 -21.11 -17.80
N PRO A 123 8.49 -20.77 -17.97
CA PRO A 123 8.97 -19.39 -17.80
C PRO A 123 8.25 -18.37 -18.69
N ALA A 124 7.96 -18.74 -19.95
CA ALA A 124 7.28 -17.87 -20.90
C ALA A 124 5.86 -17.53 -20.44
N ALA A 125 5.09 -18.51 -19.97
CA ALA A 125 3.75 -18.32 -19.44
C ALA A 125 3.79 -17.46 -18.16
N GLY A 126 4.73 -17.73 -17.24
CA GLY A 126 4.90 -16.95 -16.02
C GLY A 126 5.22 -15.49 -16.31
N PHE A 127 6.19 -15.19 -17.17
CA PHE A 127 6.50 -13.80 -17.53
C PHE A 127 5.37 -13.14 -18.33
N ALA A 128 4.67 -13.87 -19.21
CA ALA A 128 3.50 -13.35 -19.90
C ALA A 128 2.39 -12.95 -18.91
N TYR A 129 2.15 -13.74 -17.86
CA TYR A 129 1.23 -13.42 -16.78
C TYR A 129 1.63 -12.13 -16.03
N ILE A 130 2.93 -11.96 -15.73
CA ILE A 130 3.42 -10.75 -15.07
C ILE A 130 3.25 -9.50 -15.96
N PHE A 131 3.81 -9.56 -17.19
CA PHE A 131 3.81 -8.41 -18.10
C PHE A 131 2.42 -8.08 -18.66
N GLY A 132 1.56 -9.09 -18.86
CA GLY A 132 0.18 -8.92 -19.30
C GLY A 132 -0.65 -8.09 -18.31
N SER A 133 -0.31 -8.14 -17.03
CA SER A 133 -1.00 -7.38 -15.98
C SER A 133 -0.64 -5.89 -15.92
N PHE A 134 0.30 -5.40 -16.72
CA PHE A 134 0.72 -3.99 -16.67
C PHE A 134 -0.37 -3.01 -17.12
N ALA A 135 -1.43 -3.51 -17.76
CA ALA A 135 -2.65 -2.75 -18.04
C ALA A 135 -3.68 -2.78 -16.89
N ASP A 136 -3.50 -3.64 -15.90
CA ASP A 136 -4.45 -3.83 -14.81
C ASP A 136 -4.32 -2.76 -13.73
N ASP A 137 -5.40 -2.55 -12.99
CA ASP A 137 -5.42 -1.66 -11.83
C ASP A 137 -4.52 -2.17 -10.69
N TYR A 138 -4.37 -3.49 -10.62
CA TYR A 138 -3.51 -4.22 -9.69
C TYR A 138 -2.54 -5.09 -10.50
N THR A 139 -1.31 -4.62 -10.66
CA THR A 139 -0.32 -5.37 -11.44
C THR A 139 0.20 -6.59 -10.67
N ASN A 140 0.72 -7.58 -11.41
CA ASN A 140 1.36 -8.76 -10.82
C ASN A 140 2.88 -8.53 -10.56
N PHE A 141 3.37 -7.30 -10.74
CA PHE A 141 4.80 -6.96 -10.62
C PHE A 141 5.41 -7.39 -9.28
N ILE A 142 4.63 -7.24 -8.20
CA ILE A 142 5.10 -7.48 -6.83
C ILE A 142 5.34 -8.96 -6.55
N THR A 143 4.60 -9.86 -7.20
CA THR A 143 4.75 -11.31 -7.01
C THR A 143 6.16 -11.80 -7.33
N LEU A 144 6.91 -11.05 -8.15
CA LEU A 144 8.31 -11.35 -8.45
C LEU A 144 9.24 -11.28 -7.23
N PHE A 145 8.84 -10.68 -6.13
CA PHE A 145 9.72 -10.45 -4.97
C PHE A 145 9.35 -11.29 -3.74
N THR A 146 8.19 -11.94 -3.73
CA THR A 146 7.62 -12.56 -2.54
C THR A 146 7.62 -14.10 -2.59
N GLU A 147 7.77 -14.70 -3.76
CA GLU A 147 7.65 -16.14 -3.94
C GLU A 147 8.69 -16.95 -3.16
N PHE A 148 9.96 -16.50 -3.14
CA PHE A 148 11.03 -17.30 -2.55
C PHE A 148 10.74 -17.72 -1.10
N PRO A 149 10.39 -16.83 -0.15
CA PRO A 149 10.05 -17.29 1.19
C PRO A 149 8.63 -17.85 1.27
N PHE A 150 7.70 -17.38 0.44
CA PHE A 150 6.31 -17.84 0.47
C PHE A 150 6.17 -19.33 0.13
N CYS A 151 6.90 -19.81 -0.87
CA CYS A 151 6.89 -21.22 -1.25
C CYS A 151 7.43 -22.18 -0.18
N LEU A 152 8.16 -21.67 0.83
CA LEU A 152 8.70 -22.44 1.95
C LEU A 152 7.79 -22.46 3.18
N THR A 153 6.61 -21.86 3.08
CA THR A 153 5.66 -21.69 4.19
C THR A 153 4.36 -22.45 3.93
N ALA A 154 3.40 -22.30 4.84
CA ALA A 154 2.06 -22.88 4.69
C ALA A 154 1.20 -22.22 3.60
N ARG A 155 1.73 -21.21 2.90
CA ARG A 155 1.06 -20.48 1.80
C ARG A 155 -0.27 -19.81 2.20
N THR A 156 -0.38 -19.39 3.44
CA THR A 156 -1.52 -18.63 3.94
C THR A 156 -1.31 -17.13 3.70
N GLY A 157 -2.34 -16.33 3.94
CA GLY A 157 -2.22 -14.87 3.89
C GLY A 157 -1.17 -14.33 4.88
N ASP A 158 -1.08 -14.91 6.08
CA ASP A 158 -0.05 -14.55 7.06
C ASP A 158 1.36 -14.92 6.58
N SER A 159 1.50 -16.05 5.91
CA SER A 159 2.76 -16.43 5.26
C SER A 159 3.17 -15.45 4.16
N TYR A 160 2.20 -14.92 3.40
CA TYR A 160 2.46 -13.92 2.37
C TYR A 160 2.87 -12.56 2.98
N ALA A 161 2.20 -12.12 4.05
CA ALA A 161 2.61 -10.93 4.79
C ALA A 161 4.05 -11.08 5.35
N PHE A 162 4.37 -12.25 5.92
CA PHE A 162 5.70 -12.57 6.40
C PHE A 162 6.75 -12.56 5.27
N ALA A 163 6.42 -13.11 4.10
CA ALA A 163 7.31 -13.14 2.93
C ALA A 163 7.68 -11.72 2.47
N GLN A 164 6.72 -10.80 2.47
CA GLN A 164 6.98 -9.39 2.18
C GLN A 164 8.00 -8.79 3.14
N VAL A 165 7.80 -8.95 4.45
CA VAL A 165 8.70 -8.42 5.48
C VAL A 165 10.11 -9.04 5.37
N PHE A 166 10.18 -10.32 5.13
CA PHE A 166 11.47 -11.01 5.03
C PHE A 166 12.30 -10.54 3.84
N CYS A 167 11.71 -10.48 2.63
CA CYS A 167 12.44 -10.20 1.40
C CYS A 167 12.56 -8.71 1.05
N VAL A 168 11.55 -7.92 1.36
CA VAL A 168 11.41 -6.55 0.82
C VAL A 168 11.79 -5.49 1.83
N LEU A 169 11.48 -5.71 3.11
CA LEU A 169 11.82 -4.77 4.17
C LEU A 169 13.32 -4.41 4.23
N PRO A 170 14.28 -5.34 4.05
CA PRO A 170 15.71 -4.96 4.05
C PRO A 170 16.05 -3.88 3.03
N THR A 171 15.46 -3.94 1.84
CA THR A 171 15.69 -2.94 0.79
C THR A 171 15.13 -1.57 1.18
N LEU A 172 13.91 -1.53 1.70
CA LEU A 172 13.30 -0.31 2.23
C LEU A 172 14.16 0.30 3.35
N MET A 173 14.63 -0.54 4.28
CA MET A 173 15.46 -0.11 5.40
C MET A 173 16.79 0.48 4.95
N VAL A 174 17.43 -0.10 3.94
CA VAL A 174 18.68 0.43 3.37
C VAL A 174 18.47 1.82 2.80
N LEU A 175 17.40 2.03 2.03
CA LEU A 175 17.11 3.34 1.42
C LEU A 175 16.69 4.38 2.46
N LEU A 176 15.86 4.01 3.43
CA LEU A 176 15.49 4.88 4.54
C LEU A 176 16.70 5.27 5.40
N ALA A 177 17.59 4.31 5.69
CA ALA A 177 18.84 4.58 6.38
C ALA A 177 19.71 5.57 5.59
N GLY A 178 19.81 5.35 4.27
CA GLY A 178 20.49 6.28 3.36
C GLY A 178 19.89 7.67 3.37
N LEU A 179 18.58 7.78 3.31
CA LEU A 179 17.86 9.06 3.35
C LEU A 179 18.08 9.79 4.68
N THR A 180 18.05 9.06 5.81
CA THR A 180 18.35 9.61 7.13
C THR A 180 19.77 10.18 7.20
N VAL A 181 20.76 9.42 6.71
CA VAL A 181 22.15 9.88 6.65
C VAL A 181 22.29 11.11 5.74
N LYS A 182 21.65 11.08 4.56
CA LYS A 182 21.69 12.18 3.58
C LYS A 182 21.12 13.48 4.14
N ILE A 183 19.95 13.42 4.77
CA ILE A 183 19.34 14.61 5.41
C ILE A 183 20.22 15.10 6.56
N GLY A 184 20.77 14.20 7.37
CA GLY A 184 21.72 14.58 8.42
C GLY A 184 22.99 15.27 7.89
N GLN A 185 23.49 14.85 6.72
CA GLN A 185 24.62 15.51 6.04
C GLN A 185 24.22 16.91 5.53
N MET A 186 23.06 17.03 4.88
CA MET A 186 22.57 18.31 4.36
C MET A 186 22.31 19.34 5.46
N LEU A 187 21.86 18.89 6.63
CA LEU A 187 21.61 19.74 7.80
C LEU A 187 22.84 19.97 8.66
N HIS A 188 23.98 19.39 8.33
CA HIS A 188 25.21 19.43 9.12
C HIS A 188 25.02 19.03 10.59
N VAL A 189 24.20 17.98 10.83
CA VAL A 189 23.89 17.52 12.18
C VAL A 189 25.17 17.06 12.87
N LYS A 190 25.47 17.63 14.05
CA LYS A 190 26.66 17.29 14.84
C LYS A 190 26.56 15.89 15.43
N ASN A 191 25.41 15.58 16.00
CA ASN A 191 25.12 14.29 16.65
C ASN A 191 24.46 13.32 15.68
N ARG A 192 25.21 12.90 14.65
CA ARG A 192 24.73 12.02 13.58
C ARG A 192 24.25 10.66 14.09
N PHE A 193 24.83 10.17 15.17
CA PHE A 193 24.45 8.91 15.79
C PHE A 193 23.01 8.93 16.30
N TYR A 194 22.63 9.91 17.10
CA TYR A 194 21.25 10.02 17.62
C TYR A 194 20.27 10.43 16.56
N HIS A 195 20.64 11.29 15.63
CA HIS A 195 19.82 11.61 14.47
C HIS A 195 19.45 10.34 13.69
N PHE A 196 20.44 9.47 13.45
CA PHE A 196 20.22 8.21 12.76
C PHE A 196 19.30 7.29 13.57
N LEU A 197 19.58 7.06 14.85
CA LEU A 197 18.78 6.19 15.69
C LEU A 197 17.32 6.66 15.80
N ILE A 198 17.12 7.94 16.11
CA ILE A 198 15.78 8.50 16.26
C ILE A 198 15.06 8.49 14.91
N GLY A 199 15.68 9.07 13.87
CA GLY A 199 15.04 9.21 12.56
C GLY A 199 14.73 7.87 11.92
N PHE A 200 15.71 7.01 11.80
CA PHE A 200 15.57 5.72 11.12
C PHE A 200 14.61 4.77 11.86
N SER A 201 14.87 4.53 13.16
CA SER A 201 14.07 3.56 13.91
C SER A 201 12.61 4.01 14.06
N TRP A 202 12.39 5.31 14.23
CA TRP A 202 11.05 5.82 14.45
C TRP A 202 10.17 5.78 13.19
N VAL A 203 10.71 6.08 12.01
CA VAL A 203 9.94 5.99 10.76
C VAL A 203 9.46 4.55 10.51
N LEU A 204 10.27 3.55 10.84
CA LEU A 204 9.88 2.13 10.69
C LEU A 204 8.66 1.75 11.56
N THR A 205 8.38 2.52 12.60
CA THR A 205 7.24 2.26 13.50
C THR A 205 5.99 3.08 13.15
N PHE A 206 5.92 3.75 11.99
CA PHE A 206 4.73 4.49 11.62
C PHE A 206 3.54 3.53 11.47
N PRO A 207 2.38 3.86 12.08
CA PRO A 207 1.24 2.92 12.19
C PRO A 207 0.80 2.38 10.84
N PHE A 208 0.60 3.24 9.84
CA PHE A 208 0.11 2.82 8.53
C PHE A 208 1.15 2.01 7.71
N LEU A 209 2.47 2.17 7.97
CA LEU A 209 3.50 1.31 7.36
C LEU A 209 3.40 -0.12 7.92
N ARG A 210 3.36 -0.23 9.24
CA ARG A 210 3.22 -1.51 9.94
C ARG A 210 1.91 -2.21 9.55
N MET A 211 0.80 -1.47 9.57
CA MET A 211 -0.50 -1.99 9.19
C MET A 211 -0.51 -2.56 7.76
N SER A 212 -0.01 -1.82 6.78
CA SER A 212 0.05 -2.31 5.40
C SER A 212 0.84 -3.62 5.29
N ALA A 213 1.94 -3.75 6.03
CA ALA A 213 2.73 -4.99 6.06
C ALA A 213 1.97 -6.13 6.75
N MET A 214 1.26 -5.86 7.86
CA MET A 214 0.45 -6.86 8.57
C MET A 214 -0.75 -7.34 7.74
N LEU A 215 -1.37 -6.46 6.97
CA LEU A 215 -2.52 -6.78 6.12
C LEU A 215 -2.13 -7.37 4.76
N ALA A 216 -0.88 -7.74 4.58
CA ALA A 216 -0.36 -8.28 3.31
C ALA A 216 -0.53 -7.33 2.10
N GLN A 217 -0.75 -6.04 2.35
CA GLN A 217 -0.83 -5.03 1.31
C GLN A 217 0.56 -4.65 0.83
N PRO A 218 0.89 -4.86 -0.44
CA PRO A 218 2.22 -4.55 -0.95
C PRO A 218 2.43 -3.06 -1.25
N ASP A 219 1.50 -2.22 -0.86
CA ASP A 219 1.53 -0.77 -1.12
C ASP A 219 2.82 -0.11 -0.62
N TRP A 220 3.35 -0.57 0.52
CA TRP A 220 4.59 -0.06 1.09
C TRP A 220 5.85 -0.38 0.25
N PHE A 221 5.78 -1.30 -0.74
CA PHE A 221 6.88 -1.51 -1.71
C PHE A 221 7.14 -0.25 -2.53
N GLY A 222 6.11 0.56 -2.80
CA GLY A 222 6.25 1.83 -3.49
C GLY A 222 7.22 2.79 -2.79
N LEU A 223 7.34 2.69 -1.46
CA LEU A 223 8.28 3.52 -0.69
C LEU A 223 9.75 3.24 -1.02
N ILE A 224 10.10 2.01 -1.43
CA ILE A 224 11.45 1.67 -1.90
C ILE A 224 11.83 2.61 -3.05
N PHE A 225 10.95 2.72 -4.02
CA PHE A 225 11.17 3.52 -5.22
C PHE A 225 11.06 5.02 -4.93
N ALA A 226 10.11 5.42 -4.06
CA ALA A 226 10.00 6.82 -3.61
C ALA A 226 11.28 7.28 -2.90
N PHE A 227 11.81 6.51 -1.96
CA PHE A 227 13.05 6.85 -1.26
C PHE A 227 14.28 6.80 -2.18
N ALA A 228 14.29 5.91 -3.18
CA ALA A 228 15.32 5.92 -4.21
C ALA A 228 15.28 7.21 -5.04
N ILE A 229 14.09 7.66 -5.46
CA ILE A 229 13.90 8.93 -6.18
C ILE A 229 14.38 10.10 -5.31
N LEU A 230 13.98 10.16 -4.03
CA LEU A 230 14.43 11.20 -3.11
C LEU A 230 15.96 11.24 -3.00
N LEU A 231 16.60 10.09 -2.73
CA LEU A 231 18.06 9.99 -2.60
C LEU A 231 18.79 10.47 -3.85
N LEU A 232 18.27 10.14 -5.04
CA LEU A 232 18.88 10.49 -6.30
C LEU A 232 18.69 11.96 -6.69
N THR A 233 17.71 12.67 -6.10
CA THR A 233 17.31 14.00 -6.55
C THR A 233 17.53 15.11 -5.51
N LEU A 234 17.45 14.85 -4.20
CA LEU A 234 17.44 15.89 -3.15
C LEU A 234 18.56 16.94 -3.26
N ASP A 235 19.79 16.55 -3.61
CA ASP A 235 20.93 17.44 -3.80
C ASP A 235 21.39 17.58 -5.26
N TYR A 236 20.73 16.88 -6.18
CA TYR A 236 21.08 16.93 -7.59
C TYR A 236 20.49 18.20 -8.23
N ARG A 237 21.29 18.92 -9.01
CA ARG A 237 20.91 20.23 -9.59
C ARG A 237 20.89 20.24 -11.12
N PHE A 238 21.00 19.10 -11.77
CA PHE A 238 21.05 18.99 -13.24
C PHE A 238 22.18 19.79 -13.90
N GLU A 239 23.26 20.06 -13.19
CA GLU A 239 24.43 20.75 -13.74
C GLU A 239 25.18 19.91 -14.77
N LYS A 240 25.13 18.61 -14.59
CA LYS A 240 25.73 17.61 -15.48
C LYS A 240 24.67 16.56 -15.86
N LEU A 241 24.80 15.98 -17.04
CA LEU A 241 24.04 14.79 -17.41
C LEU A 241 24.75 13.56 -16.83
N GLU A 242 24.05 12.82 -15.99
CA GLU A 242 24.54 11.59 -15.35
C GLU A 242 23.66 10.40 -15.81
N PRO A 243 24.00 9.73 -16.93
CA PRO A 243 23.11 8.71 -17.51
C PRO A 243 22.75 7.58 -16.54
N GLY A 244 23.68 7.14 -15.70
CA GLY A 244 23.41 6.12 -14.68
C GLY A 244 22.41 6.57 -13.61
N ARG A 245 22.49 7.83 -13.17
CA ARG A 245 21.51 8.43 -12.23
C ARG A 245 20.14 8.53 -12.90
N PHE A 246 20.11 8.98 -14.15
CA PHE A 246 18.86 9.11 -14.90
C PHE A 246 18.20 7.76 -15.14
N ALA A 247 18.96 6.72 -15.48
CA ALA A 247 18.44 5.36 -15.59
C ALA A 247 17.82 4.86 -14.29
N LEU A 248 18.47 5.09 -13.14
CA LEU A 248 17.95 4.71 -11.84
C LEU A 248 16.67 5.49 -11.47
N ILE A 249 16.62 6.80 -11.73
CA ILE A 249 15.40 7.62 -11.51
C ILE A 249 14.27 7.09 -12.39
N PHE A 250 14.53 6.83 -13.66
CA PHE A 250 13.55 6.30 -14.60
C PHE A 250 13.02 4.94 -14.16
N LEU A 251 13.91 3.99 -13.84
CA LEU A 251 13.52 2.65 -13.36
C LEU A 251 12.72 2.71 -12.06
N ALA A 252 13.13 3.56 -11.10
CA ALA A 252 12.39 3.74 -9.86
C ALA A 252 11.00 4.35 -10.11
N THR A 253 10.89 5.29 -11.08
CA THR A 253 9.60 5.89 -11.46
C THR A 253 8.69 4.89 -12.15
N ALA A 254 9.20 4.05 -13.03
CA ALA A 254 8.42 2.97 -13.65
C ALA A 254 7.95 1.95 -12.60
N ALA A 255 8.86 1.52 -11.73
CA ALA A 255 8.57 0.51 -10.72
C ALA A 255 7.55 1.00 -9.67
N ILE A 256 7.60 2.27 -9.23
CA ILE A 256 6.62 2.79 -8.27
C ILE A 256 5.20 2.80 -8.86
N ILE A 257 5.05 3.16 -10.14
CA ILE A 257 3.75 3.15 -10.82
C ILE A 257 3.25 1.71 -10.99
N LEU A 258 4.14 0.76 -11.33
CA LEU A 258 3.82 -0.67 -11.42
C LEU A 258 3.50 -1.30 -10.06
N THR A 259 3.98 -0.73 -8.96
CA THR A 259 3.61 -1.20 -7.62
C THR A 259 2.14 -0.92 -7.34
N ARG A 260 1.75 0.34 -7.48
CA ARG A 260 0.35 0.79 -7.34
C ARG A 260 0.17 2.06 -8.17
N ARG A 261 -0.82 2.08 -9.05
CA ARG A 261 -1.06 3.22 -9.95
C ARG A 261 -1.30 4.54 -9.22
N TRP A 262 -1.89 4.53 -8.02
CA TRP A 262 -2.14 5.76 -7.28
C TRP A 262 -0.85 6.46 -6.81
N TYR A 263 0.31 5.80 -6.80
CA TYR A 263 1.59 6.50 -6.66
C TYR A 263 1.90 7.47 -7.80
N LEU A 264 1.12 7.45 -8.87
CA LEU A 264 1.23 8.48 -9.92
C LEU A 264 1.00 9.88 -9.37
N TYR A 265 0.14 10.03 -8.34
CA TYR A 265 -0.06 11.32 -7.66
C TYR A 265 1.23 11.81 -6.99
N PHE A 266 1.97 10.93 -6.31
CA PHE A 266 3.30 11.25 -5.78
C PHE A 266 4.28 11.60 -6.90
N VAL A 267 4.34 10.83 -7.96
CA VAL A 267 5.26 11.05 -9.09
C VAL A 267 5.02 12.43 -9.71
N VAL A 268 3.76 12.77 -9.99
CA VAL A 268 3.38 14.08 -10.56
C VAL A 268 3.66 15.20 -9.56
N GLY A 269 3.18 15.06 -8.32
CA GLY A 269 3.36 16.07 -7.27
C GLY A 269 4.83 16.32 -6.99
N TYR A 270 5.63 15.27 -6.84
CA TYR A 270 7.05 15.37 -6.54
C TYR A 270 7.85 16.02 -7.69
N TYR A 271 7.71 15.50 -8.91
CA TYR A 271 8.51 16.05 -10.03
C TYR A 271 8.11 17.45 -10.42
N PHE A 272 6.82 17.80 -10.33
CA PHE A 272 6.39 19.17 -10.52
C PHE A 272 7.01 20.11 -9.47
N SER A 273 6.93 19.73 -8.20
CA SER A 273 7.52 20.51 -7.09
C SER A 273 9.03 20.65 -7.25
N TYR A 274 9.70 19.56 -7.57
CA TYR A 274 11.14 19.54 -7.80
C TYR A 274 11.55 20.43 -9.00
N ALA A 275 10.83 20.32 -10.11
CA ALA A 275 11.08 21.15 -11.29
C ALA A 275 10.87 22.64 -10.98
N LEU A 276 9.79 22.99 -10.30
CA LEU A 276 9.48 24.36 -9.89
C LEU A 276 10.62 24.96 -9.04
N LEU A 277 11.08 24.22 -8.02
CA LEU A 277 12.19 24.66 -7.18
C LEU A 277 13.50 24.81 -7.96
N LEU A 278 13.76 23.92 -8.91
CA LEU A 278 14.93 24.00 -9.77
C LEU A 278 14.84 25.24 -10.69
N PHE A 279 13.68 25.53 -11.27
CA PHE A 279 13.46 26.74 -12.07
C PHE A 279 13.66 28.00 -11.25
N VAL A 280 13.07 28.09 -10.04
CA VAL A 280 13.23 29.22 -9.13
C VAL A 280 14.71 29.43 -8.76
N SER A 281 15.41 28.36 -8.38
CA SER A 281 16.83 28.41 -8.02
C SER A 281 17.72 28.80 -9.20
N SER A 282 17.41 28.33 -10.42
CA SER A 282 18.12 28.69 -11.65
C SER A 282 17.86 30.15 -12.03
N GLY A 283 16.64 30.65 -11.83
CA GLY A 283 16.32 32.06 -12.01
C GLY A 283 17.10 32.98 -11.06
N LYS A 284 17.24 32.60 -9.79
CA LYS A 284 18.10 33.30 -8.81
C LYS A 284 19.58 33.31 -9.26
N LEU A 285 20.07 32.18 -9.76
CA LEU A 285 21.43 32.05 -10.27
C LEU A 285 21.67 32.92 -11.50
N ALA A 286 20.72 32.99 -12.45
CA ALA A 286 20.81 33.85 -13.61
C ALA A 286 20.84 35.32 -13.24
N LYS A 287 20.04 35.76 -12.24
CA LYS A 287 20.07 37.13 -11.69
C LYS A 287 21.39 37.44 -10.99
N ALA A 288 22.06 36.44 -10.38
CA ALA A 288 23.37 36.60 -9.79
C ALA A 288 24.53 36.64 -10.82
N GLY A 289 24.24 36.53 -12.11
CA GLY A 289 25.21 36.69 -13.20
C GLY A 289 25.59 35.37 -13.90
N ASP A 290 25.28 34.20 -13.33
CA ASP A 290 25.64 32.91 -13.95
C ASP A 290 24.50 32.35 -14.81
N LYS A 291 24.22 33.07 -15.92
CA LYS A 291 23.17 32.67 -16.88
C LYS A 291 23.48 31.33 -17.56
N ALA A 292 24.76 31.04 -17.83
CA ALA A 292 25.17 29.83 -18.54
C ALA A 292 24.85 28.57 -17.72
N LEU A 293 25.15 28.58 -16.42
CA LEU A 293 24.85 27.48 -15.51
C LEU A 293 23.34 27.34 -15.29
N ALA A 294 22.63 28.45 -15.14
CA ALA A 294 21.18 28.46 -15.01
C ALA A 294 20.50 27.79 -16.21
N LEU A 295 20.87 28.21 -17.44
CA LEU A 295 20.35 27.63 -18.68
C LEU A 295 20.69 26.13 -18.82
N ARG A 296 21.91 25.75 -18.42
CA ARG A 296 22.34 24.35 -18.44
C ARG A 296 21.47 23.47 -17.54
N ARG A 297 21.18 23.91 -16.31
CA ARG A 297 20.29 23.21 -15.37
C ARG A 297 18.90 23.00 -15.95
N VAL A 298 18.31 24.07 -16.47
CA VAL A 298 16.97 24.02 -17.06
C VAL A 298 16.95 23.11 -18.29
N ARG A 299 17.90 23.27 -19.21
CA ARG A 299 18.01 22.41 -20.41
C ARG A 299 18.12 20.94 -20.05
N ASN A 300 19.00 20.60 -19.10
CA ASN A 300 19.23 19.21 -18.71
C ASN A 300 18.00 18.60 -18.04
N LEU A 301 17.28 19.38 -17.20
CA LEU A 301 16.01 18.94 -16.60
C LEU A 301 14.95 18.69 -17.68
N VAL A 302 14.78 19.63 -18.62
CA VAL A 302 13.80 19.50 -19.71
C VAL A 302 14.11 18.31 -20.60
N LEU A 303 15.37 18.13 -20.99
CA LEU A 303 15.79 16.96 -21.78
C LEU A 303 15.52 15.65 -21.06
N PHE A 304 15.88 15.56 -19.77
CA PHE A 304 15.59 14.38 -18.97
C PHE A 304 14.08 14.14 -18.86
N GLY A 305 13.30 15.17 -18.54
CA GLY A 305 11.85 15.07 -18.39
C GLY A 305 11.16 14.60 -19.67
N LEU A 306 11.53 15.16 -20.82
CA LEU A 306 10.99 14.75 -22.13
C LEU A 306 11.37 13.29 -22.47
N CYS A 307 12.64 12.94 -22.32
CA CYS A 307 13.08 11.55 -22.58
C CYS A 307 12.39 10.56 -21.65
N ALA A 308 12.29 10.89 -20.34
CA ALA A 308 11.62 10.05 -19.37
C ALA A 308 10.12 9.90 -19.67
N MET A 309 9.43 10.99 -20.02
CA MET A 309 8.02 10.96 -20.38
C MET A 309 7.76 10.09 -21.60
N VAL A 310 8.52 10.27 -22.69
CA VAL A 310 8.39 9.45 -23.90
C VAL A 310 8.63 7.97 -23.60
N ALA A 311 9.70 7.65 -22.84
CA ALA A 311 10.02 6.29 -22.48
C ALA A 311 8.95 5.66 -21.55
N MET A 312 8.39 6.44 -20.60
CA MET A 312 7.32 5.98 -19.71
C MET A 312 6.02 5.71 -20.48
N VAL A 313 5.62 6.64 -21.36
CA VAL A 313 4.45 6.45 -22.23
C VAL A 313 4.64 5.22 -23.11
N ALA A 314 5.81 5.04 -23.72
CA ALA A 314 6.08 3.88 -24.57
C ALA A 314 6.08 2.55 -23.79
N LEU A 315 6.65 2.54 -22.58
CA LEU A 315 6.74 1.34 -21.72
C LEU A 315 5.41 0.96 -21.09
N LEU A 316 4.65 1.95 -20.63
CA LEU A 316 3.43 1.78 -19.85
C LEU A 316 2.18 2.22 -20.63
N TRP A 317 2.23 2.24 -21.96
CA TRP A 317 1.12 2.67 -22.81
C TRP A 317 -0.22 2.00 -22.46
N PRO A 318 -0.29 0.68 -22.25
CA PRO A 318 -1.56 0.03 -21.88
C PRO A 318 -2.18 0.61 -20.59
N MET A 319 -1.36 0.89 -19.58
CA MET A 319 -1.80 1.54 -18.34
C MET A 319 -2.17 3.01 -18.55
N VAL A 320 -1.34 3.75 -19.29
CA VAL A 320 -1.56 5.18 -19.56
C VAL A 320 -2.85 5.37 -20.34
N SER A 321 -3.09 4.58 -21.38
CA SER A 321 -4.31 4.66 -22.19
C SER A 321 -5.57 4.38 -21.35
N LYS A 322 -5.51 3.40 -20.45
CA LYS A 322 -6.61 3.09 -19.54
C LYS A 322 -6.88 4.24 -18.56
N ILE A 323 -5.82 4.81 -17.95
CA ILE A 323 -5.97 5.96 -17.03
C ILE A 323 -6.59 7.18 -17.73
N LEU A 324 -6.25 7.41 -19.00
CA LEU A 324 -6.81 8.52 -19.77
C LEU A 324 -8.26 8.30 -20.21
N ALA A 325 -8.66 7.03 -20.39
CA ALA A 325 -10.00 6.67 -20.85
C ALA A 325 -11.01 6.46 -19.73
N PHE A 326 -10.56 6.23 -18.49
CA PHE A 326 -11.44 5.86 -17.38
C PHE A 326 -11.65 7.03 -16.41
N ASP A 327 -12.91 7.35 -16.11
CA ASP A 327 -13.25 8.33 -15.08
C ASP A 327 -13.26 7.66 -13.69
N TYR A 328 -12.19 7.89 -12.95
CA TYR A 328 -12.04 7.36 -11.59
C TYR A 328 -12.90 8.11 -10.57
N SER A 329 -13.35 9.33 -10.88
CA SER A 329 -14.19 10.10 -9.95
C SER A 329 -15.56 9.45 -9.79
N ASP A 330 -16.15 8.93 -10.85
CA ASP A 330 -17.42 8.21 -10.78
C ASP A 330 -17.35 6.99 -9.86
N ARG A 331 -16.27 6.21 -9.98
CA ARG A 331 -16.11 4.97 -9.21
C ARG A 331 -15.81 5.18 -7.73
N TYR A 332 -15.10 6.27 -7.38
CA TYR A 332 -14.58 6.49 -6.03
C TYR A 332 -15.22 7.67 -5.30
N SER A 333 -16.22 8.35 -5.89
CA SER A 333 -16.91 9.50 -5.30
C SER A 333 -17.52 9.19 -3.92
N TYR A 334 -17.96 7.96 -3.70
CA TYR A 334 -18.54 7.51 -2.42
C TYR A 334 -17.55 7.48 -1.27
N TYR A 335 -16.27 7.36 -1.57
CA TYR A 335 -15.21 7.44 -0.57
C TYR A 335 -14.79 8.89 -0.30
N ASN A 336 -15.44 9.87 -0.91
CA ASN A 336 -15.24 11.29 -0.66
C ASN A 336 -16.22 11.77 0.41
N VAL A 337 -16.00 11.33 1.65
CA VAL A 337 -16.90 11.56 2.80
C VAL A 337 -16.64 12.86 3.56
N GLY A 338 -15.73 13.73 3.09
CA GLY A 338 -15.45 14.99 3.77
C GLY A 338 -14.46 15.86 3.02
N GLY A 339 -14.45 17.13 3.33
CA GLY A 339 -13.55 18.09 2.70
C GLY A 339 -12.10 18.01 3.20
N LEU A 340 -11.29 19.01 2.81
CA LEU A 340 -9.87 19.11 3.17
C LEU A 340 -9.62 19.03 4.69
N VAL A 341 -10.52 19.51 5.53
CA VAL A 341 -10.38 19.47 6.99
C VAL A 341 -10.43 18.03 7.48
N THR A 342 -11.36 17.23 6.96
CA THR A 342 -11.47 15.80 7.25
C THR A 342 -10.21 15.05 6.81
N GLU A 343 -9.68 15.38 5.64
CA GLU A 343 -8.43 14.80 5.14
C GLU A 343 -7.24 15.12 6.07
N LEU A 344 -7.06 16.39 6.45
CA LEU A 344 -6.02 16.80 7.40
C LEU A 344 -6.16 16.11 8.77
N TYR A 345 -7.38 15.92 9.23
CA TYR A 345 -7.65 15.16 10.43
C TYR A 345 -7.23 13.69 10.29
N TYR A 346 -7.59 13.02 9.20
CA TYR A 346 -7.13 11.66 8.92
C TYR A 346 -5.61 11.56 8.86
N HIS A 347 -4.94 12.56 8.25
CA HIS A 347 -3.48 12.61 8.20
C HIS A 347 -2.86 12.69 9.61
N ALA A 348 -3.39 13.54 10.49
CA ALA A 348 -2.90 13.67 11.85
C ALA A 348 -3.10 12.38 12.65
N MET A 349 -4.28 11.78 12.56
CA MET A 349 -4.64 10.60 13.34
C MET A 349 -3.91 9.34 12.85
N ARG A 350 -3.90 9.08 11.55
CA ARG A 350 -3.27 7.88 10.97
C ARG A 350 -1.74 7.94 11.00
N THR A 351 -1.16 9.14 10.90
CA THR A 351 0.28 9.33 11.10
C THR A 351 0.67 9.07 12.57
N GLY A 352 -0.28 9.24 13.47
CA GLY A 352 -0.08 9.25 14.92
C GLY A 352 0.27 10.65 15.43
N LEU A 353 -0.47 11.13 16.40
CA LEU A 353 -0.40 12.52 16.88
C LEU A 353 1.04 12.95 17.22
N LEU A 354 1.81 12.09 17.90
CA LEU A 354 3.19 12.41 18.27
C LEU A 354 4.11 12.56 17.02
N ASN A 355 3.91 11.73 16.02
CA ASN A 355 4.65 11.85 14.75
C ASN A 355 4.30 13.13 14.04
N PHE A 356 3.01 13.44 14.01
CA PHE A 356 2.53 14.66 13.40
C PHE A 356 3.11 15.90 14.09
N VAL A 357 3.16 15.91 15.43
CA VAL A 357 3.84 16.96 16.19
C VAL A 357 5.33 17.08 15.82
N LEU A 358 6.04 15.95 15.64
CA LEU A 358 7.45 15.97 15.24
C LEU A 358 7.64 16.43 13.79
N ILE A 359 6.71 16.12 12.90
CA ILE A 359 6.68 16.63 11.52
C ILE A 359 6.50 18.16 11.53
N LEU A 360 5.52 18.66 12.31
CA LEU A 360 5.31 20.11 12.48
C LEU A 360 6.53 20.80 13.13
N PHE A 361 7.16 20.15 14.10
CA PHE A 361 8.40 20.64 14.69
C PHE A 361 9.54 20.69 13.66
N GLY A 362 9.66 19.69 12.80
CA GLY A 362 10.61 19.67 11.69
C GLY A 362 10.37 20.82 10.71
N PHE A 363 9.11 21.06 10.35
CA PHE A 363 8.73 22.18 9.53
C PHE A 363 9.11 23.53 10.18
N TRP A 364 8.76 23.72 11.45
CA TRP A 364 9.14 24.93 12.20
C TRP A 364 10.64 25.13 12.26
N LEU A 365 11.43 24.07 12.46
CA LEU A 365 12.90 24.14 12.45
C LEU A 365 13.44 24.57 11.10
N CYS A 366 12.89 24.07 10.00
CA CYS A 366 13.26 24.50 8.66
C CYS A 366 13.04 25.99 8.47
N PHE A 367 11.89 26.50 8.89
CA PHE A 367 11.58 27.92 8.84
C PHE A 367 12.55 28.76 9.68
N ARG A 368 12.77 28.36 10.94
CA ARG A 368 13.67 29.04 11.87
C ARG A 368 15.12 29.08 11.38
N ARG A 369 15.59 28.00 10.72
CA ARG A 369 16.96 27.89 10.20
C ARG A 369 17.11 28.41 8.78
N LYS A 370 16.07 28.93 8.18
CA LYS A 370 16.02 29.40 6.78
C LYS A 370 16.42 28.31 5.78
N LEU A 371 16.03 27.06 6.08
CA LEU A 371 16.24 25.90 5.21
C LEU A 371 15.00 25.75 4.32
N PHE A 372 14.95 26.49 3.22
CA PHE A 372 13.72 26.54 2.42
C PHE A 372 13.60 25.40 1.41
N THR A 373 14.69 24.79 0.96
CA THR A 373 14.62 23.79 -0.12
C THR A 373 13.91 22.49 0.30
N LEU A 374 14.20 21.95 1.49
CA LEU A 374 13.59 20.70 1.96
C LEU A 374 12.10 20.87 2.29
N PRO A 375 11.71 21.87 3.11
CA PRO A 375 10.29 22.04 3.42
C PRO A 375 9.46 22.52 2.22
N GLU A 376 10.01 23.36 1.34
CA GLU A 376 9.33 23.76 0.11
C GLU A 376 9.02 22.54 -0.76
N LEU A 377 9.99 21.63 -0.93
CA LEU A 377 9.80 20.40 -1.68
C LEU A 377 8.76 19.50 -1.02
N ALA A 378 8.89 19.25 0.28
CA ALA A 378 7.99 18.35 1.01
C ALA A 378 6.55 18.90 1.06
N LEU A 379 6.37 20.20 1.34
CA LEU A 379 5.05 20.81 1.43
C LEU A 379 4.37 20.98 0.07
N SER A 380 5.13 21.34 -0.97
CA SER A 380 4.53 21.47 -2.30
C SER A 380 4.16 20.12 -2.89
N GLU A 381 4.97 19.08 -2.66
CA GLU A 381 4.63 17.71 -3.01
C GLU A 381 3.38 17.25 -2.26
N LEU A 382 3.36 17.40 -0.93
CA LEU A 382 2.22 17.03 -0.08
C LEU A 382 0.93 17.73 -0.53
N ALA A 383 1.00 19.07 -0.76
CA ALA A 383 -0.15 19.85 -1.19
C ALA A 383 -0.68 19.40 -2.56
N LEU A 384 0.22 19.18 -3.52
CA LEU A 384 -0.18 18.74 -4.87
C LEU A 384 -0.75 17.34 -4.86
N SER A 385 -0.08 16.38 -4.19
CA SER A 385 -0.57 15.01 -4.08
C SER A 385 -1.91 14.96 -3.36
N MET A 386 -2.09 15.74 -2.28
CA MET A 386 -3.35 15.85 -1.55
C MET A 386 -4.47 16.44 -2.44
N VAL A 387 -4.22 17.56 -3.11
CA VAL A 387 -5.22 18.20 -3.98
C VAL A 387 -5.61 17.27 -5.13
N LEU A 388 -4.65 16.61 -5.75
CA LEU A 388 -4.92 15.68 -6.86
C LEU A 388 -5.70 14.46 -6.41
N PHE A 389 -5.35 13.86 -5.26
CA PHE A 389 -5.96 12.64 -4.76
C PHE A 389 -7.36 12.88 -4.19
N THR A 390 -7.55 13.95 -3.40
CA THR A 390 -8.84 14.28 -2.76
C THR A 390 -9.90 14.78 -3.73
N ARG A 391 -9.55 15.07 -4.98
CA ARG A 391 -10.54 15.29 -6.05
C ARG A 391 -11.31 14.02 -6.39
N VAL A 392 -10.74 12.86 -6.10
CA VAL A 392 -11.33 11.55 -6.42
C VAL A 392 -11.95 10.93 -5.17
N GLN A 393 -11.21 10.88 -4.08
CA GLN A 393 -11.64 10.26 -2.81
C GLN A 393 -10.82 10.80 -1.63
N ASN A 394 -11.31 10.59 -0.40
CA ASN A 394 -10.48 10.74 0.79
C ASN A 394 -9.48 9.59 0.90
N SER A 395 -8.34 9.85 1.55
CA SER A 395 -7.30 8.83 1.71
C SER A 395 -7.74 7.76 2.69
N GLY A 396 -7.68 6.50 2.28
CA GLY A 396 -7.70 5.36 3.19
C GLY A 396 -6.37 5.22 3.94
N SER A 397 -6.31 4.31 4.90
CA SER A 397 -5.12 4.11 5.73
C SER A 397 -3.88 3.69 4.95
N HIS A 398 -4.01 2.82 3.97
CA HIS A 398 -2.90 2.39 3.12
C HIS A 398 -2.46 3.48 2.12
N GLN A 399 -3.36 4.36 1.69
CA GLN A 399 -3.03 5.49 0.82
C GLN A 399 -2.23 6.59 1.53
N MET A 400 -2.13 6.56 2.88
CA MET A 400 -1.21 7.41 3.63
C MET A 400 0.26 7.21 3.21
N LEU A 401 0.59 6.07 2.62
CA LEU A 401 1.92 5.80 2.06
C LEU A 401 2.28 6.72 0.89
N LEU A 402 1.28 7.29 0.21
CA LEU A 402 1.47 8.31 -0.83
C LEU A 402 2.19 9.55 -0.30
N TYR A 403 1.84 9.98 0.91
CA TYR A 403 2.33 11.20 1.54
C TYR A 403 3.54 10.97 2.44
N LEU A 404 3.84 9.70 2.74
CA LEU A 404 4.94 9.34 3.64
C LEU A 404 6.30 9.90 3.21
N PRO A 405 6.68 9.97 1.93
CA PRO A 405 7.96 10.54 1.51
C PRO A 405 8.14 12.00 1.98
N ALA A 406 7.10 12.84 1.88
CA ALA A 406 7.11 14.21 2.37
C ALA A 406 7.19 14.27 3.91
N TYR A 407 6.40 13.46 4.58
CA TYR A 407 6.41 13.37 6.05
C TYR A 407 7.76 12.92 6.59
N VAL A 408 8.40 11.96 5.94
CA VAL A 408 9.74 11.48 6.33
C VAL A 408 10.78 12.59 6.23
N ILE A 409 10.77 13.39 5.18
CA ILE A 409 11.69 14.54 5.06
C ILE A 409 11.53 15.48 6.27
N LEU A 410 10.31 15.91 6.56
CA LEU A 410 10.03 16.84 7.66
C LEU A 410 10.31 16.20 9.02
N PHE A 411 9.95 14.95 9.20
CA PHE A 411 10.22 14.18 10.42
C PHE A 411 11.73 14.06 10.69
N LEU A 412 12.53 13.74 9.68
CA LEU A 412 13.99 13.60 9.82
C LEU A 412 14.65 14.95 10.15
N VAL A 413 14.08 16.06 9.69
CA VAL A 413 14.52 17.40 10.15
C VAL A 413 14.16 17.61 11.62
N GLY A 414 12.98 17.22 12.05
CA GLY A 414 12.57 17.25 13.46
C GLY A 414 13.47 16.40 14.35
N ALA A 415 13.78 15.18 13.89
CA ALA A 415 14.72 14.27 14.56
C ALA A 415 16.12 14.87 14.68
N ALA A 416 16.58 15.63 13.68
CA ALA A 416 17.84 16.37 13.76
C ALA A 416 17.83 17.44 14.88
N GLY A 417 16.72 18.16 15.02
CA GLY A 417 16.53 19.11 16.11
C GLY A 417 16.53 18.47 17.49
N LEU A 418 15.87 17.32 17.62
CA LEU A 418 15.90 16.52 18.85
C LEU A 418 17.33 16.06 19.16
N ALA A 419 18.04 15.48 18.20
CA ALA A 419 19.41 15.00 18.36
C ALA A 419 20.37 16.09 18.84
N GLU A 420 20.21 17.33 18.36
CA GLU A 420 20.99 18.48 18.82
C GLU A 420 20.58 18.97 20.22
N SER A 421 19.32 18.80 20.60
CA SER A 421 18.84 19.19 21.94
C SER A 421 19.39 18.27 23.01
N ILE A 422 19.66 17.00 22.70
CA ILE A 422 20.24 16.02 23.63
C ILE A 422 21.60 16.49 24.15
N ASP A 423 22.42 17.14 23.32
CA ASP A 423 23.72 17.64 23.74
C ASP A 423 23.63 18.77 24.78
N LYS A 424 22.48 19.42 24.90
CA LYS A 424 22.22 20.49 25.88
C LYS A 424 21.80 19.94 27.26
N PHE A 425 21.23 18.76 27.30
CA PHE A 425 20.83 18.10 28.53
C PHE A 425 21.95 17.19 29.04
N LYS A 426 22.35 17.35 30.28
CA LYS A 426 23.40 16.54 30.95
C LYS A 426 22.94 15.11 31.28
N VAL A 427 21.96 14.57 30.57
CA VAL A 427 21.46 13.20 30.74
C VAL A 427 22.38 12.22 30.02
N PRO A 428 22.73 11.08 30.63
CA PRO A 428 23.49 10.05 29.91
C PRO A 428 22.81 9.68 28.60
N LYS A 429 23.52 9.82 27.52
CA LYS A 429 23.02 9.64 26.15
C LYS A 429 22.33 8.29 25.93
N LEU A 430 22.87 7.24 26.57
CA LEU A 430 22.30 5.90 26.51
C LEU A 430 20.90 5.81 27.16
N CYS A 431 20.71 6.48 28.31
CA CYS A 431 19.40 6.51 28.97
C CYS A 431 18.34 7.22 28.13
N TYR A 432 18.70 8.34 27.52
CA TYR A 432 17.80 9.08 26.65
C TYR A 432 17.43 8.27 25.40
N TRP A 433 18.40 7.60 24.79
CA TRP A 433 18.16 6.71 23.67
C TRP A 433 17.26 5.53 24.07
N ALA A 434 17.59 4.85 25.16
CA ALA A 434 16.78 3.74 25.66
C ALA A 434 15.34 4.18 25.95
N PHE A 435 15.16 5.34 26.59
CA PHE A 435 13.83 5.91 26.82
C PHE A 435 13.11 6.21 25.50
N THR A 436 13.78 6.86 24.53
CA THR A 436 13.17 7.18 23.23
C THR A 436 12.80 5.92 22.47
N LEU A 437 13.65 4.88 22.49
CA LEU A 437 13.37 3.61 21.86
C LEU A 437 12.22 2.86 22.54
N VAL A 438 12.28 2.73 23.88
CA VAL A 438 11.22 2.09 24.67
C VAL A 438 9.91 2.84 24.51
N PHE A 439 9.94 4.17 24.56
CA PHE A 439 8.77 4.99 24.34
C PHE A 439 8.21 4.82 22.92
N ALA A 440 9.04 4.88 21.89
CA ALA A 440 8.61 4.68 20.50
C ALA A 440 8.02 3.28 20.27
N VAL A 441 8.65 2.25 20.83
CA VAL A 441 8.16 0.86 20.77
C VAL A 441 6.87 0.72 21.58
N SER A 442 6.82 1.24 22.80
CA SER A 442 5.65 1.15 23.67
C SER A 442 4.44 1.88 23.08
N VAL A 443 4.63 3.08 22.56
CA VAL A 443 3.54 3.89 21.97
C VAL A 443 3.03 3.28 20.66
N ARG A 444 3.73 2.34 20.04
CA ARG A 444 3.40 1.92 18.67
C ARG A 444 3.25 0.44 18.44
N CYS A 445 3.85 -0.38 19.30
CA CYS A 445 3.87 -1.82 19.09
C CYS A 445 3.05 -2.57 20.14
N SER A 446 2.38 -1.89 21.06
CA SER A 446 1.71 -2.55 22.17
C SER A 446 0.22 -2.24 22.22
N PRO A 447 -0.64 -3.27 22.30
CA PRO A 447 -1.98 -3.11 22.83
C PRO A 447 -1.99 -2.50 24.25
N LEU A 448 -0.86 -2.55 24.96
CA LEU A 448 -0.69 -1.90 26.27
C LEU A 448 -0.78 -0.37 26.22
N THR A 449 -0.51 0.26 25.07
CA THR A 449 -0.65 1.72 24.94
C THR A 449 -2.11 2.15 24.94
N VAL A 450 -2.95 1.31 24.39
CA VAL A 450 -4.41 1.49 24.41
C VAL A 450 -4.94 1.33 25.84
N MET A 451 -4.37 0.41 26.59
CA MET A 451 -4.73 0.19 28.00
C MET A 451 -4.11 1.20 28.97
N ALA A 452 -3.03 1.86 28.58
CA ALA A 452 -2.31 2.82 29.44
C ALA A 452 -2.77 4.27 29.31
N LEU A 453 -3.52 4.61 28.24
CA LEU A 453 -4.20 5.90 28.19
C LEU A 453 -5.49 5.80 29.02
N PRO A 454 -5.67 6.65 30.05
CA PRO A 454 -6.92 6.65 30.80
C PRO A 454 -8.10 6.77 29.85
N GLU A 455 -9.11 5.95 30.04
CA GLU A 455 -10.35 5.93 29.23
C GLU A 455 -10.93 7.35 29.05
N LEU A 456 -10.76 8.19 30.07
CA LEU A 456 -11.16 9.60 30.09
C LEU A 456 -10.46 10.42 28.97
N VAL A 457 -9.18 10.19 28.69
CA VAL A 457 -8.43 10.91 27.65
C VAL A 457 -8.86 10.43 26.27
N ILE A 458 -9.15 9.14 26.14
CA ILE A 458 -9.66 8.52 24.92
C ILE A 458 -11.02 9.09 24.55
N HIS A 459 -11.95 9.16 25.51
CA HIS A 459 -13.30 9.70 25.28
C HIS A 459 -13.33 11.22 25.08
N THR A 460 -12.37 11.96 25.64
CA THR A 460 -12.35 13.43 25.55
C THR A 460 -11.75 13.94 24.22
N ILE A 461 -10.84 13.17 23.59
CA ILE A 461 -10.12 13.62 22.38
C ILE A 461 -10.84 13.25 21.08
N HIS A 462 -11.67 12.28 21.04
CA HIS A 462 -12.56 11.80 19.97
C HIS A 462 -12.65 10.27 19.97
N PRO A 463 -13.72 9.71 20.49
CA PRO A 463 -13.86 8.25 20.64
C PRO A 463 -13.82 7.51 19.30
N ALA A 464 -14.42 8.05 18.24
CA ALA A 464 -14.45 7.40 16.92
C ALA A 464 -13.07 7.30 16.27
N SER A 465 -12.22 8.32 16.40
CA SER A 465 -10.91 8.36 15.75
C SER A 465 -9.83 7.60 16.49
N LEU A 466 -9.92 7.53 17.80
CA LEU A 466 -9.06 6.62 18.58
C LEU A 466 -9.49 5.18 18.36
N THR A 467 -10.78 4.92 18.23
CA THR A 467 -11.30 3.61 17.87
C THR A 467 -10.86 3.22 16.47
N GLU A 468 -10.87 4.15 15.51
CA GLU A 468 -10.35 3.91 14.15
C GLU A 468 -8.82 3.72 14.16
N TYR A 469 -8.08 4.50 14.94
CA TYR A 469 -6.65 4.32 15.16
C TYR A 469 -6.32 3.00 15.88
N MET A 470 -7.21 2.55 16.77
CA MET A 470 -7.11 1.30 17.51
C MET A 470 -7.64 0.11 16.73
N HIS A 471 -8.63 0.29 15.87
CA HIS A 471 -9.11 -0.74 14.93
C HIS A 471 -8.07 -1.09 13.87
N PHE A 472 -7.09 -0.23 13.65
CA PHE A 472 -5.90 -0.52 12.87
C PHE A 472 -4.79 -1.21 13.69
N ASP A 473 -5.03 -1.49 14.96
CA ASP A 473 -4.14 -2.37 15.72
C ASP A 473 -4.44 -3.82 15.30
N GLU A 474 -3.43 -4.55 14.90
CA GLU A 474 -3.50 -5.91 14.34
C GLU A 474 -4.30 -6.88 15.19
N LEU A 475 -4.38 -6.61 16.48
CA LEU A 475 -5.11 -7.43 17.44
C LEU A 475 -6.64 -7.25 17.35
N THR A 476 -7.13 -6.15 16.80
CA THR A 476 -8.57 -5.93 16.61
C THR A 476 -9.15 -6.74 15.45
N TYR A 477 -8.29 -7.23 14.55
CA TYR A 477 -8.68 -8.13 13.47
C TYR A 477 -8.56 -9.61 13.84
N ASP A 478 -8.24 -9.92 15.10
CA ASP A 478 -8.19 -11.29 15.58
C ASP A 478 -9.61 -11.86 15.70
N ARG A 479 -9.98 -12.70 14.74
CA ARG A 479 -11.31 -13.29 14.67
C ARG A 479 -11.45 -14.40 15.71
N LYS A 480 -12.48 -14.27 16.54
CA LYS A 480 -12.84 -15.32 17.51
C LYS A 480 -13.86 -16.33 16.95
N ASP A 481 -14.40 -16.02 15.79
CA ASP A 481 -15.46 -16.76 15.09
C ASP A 481 -14.95 -17.49 13.84
N LEU A 482 -13.64 -17.69 13.70
CA LEU A 482 -13.04 -18.37 12.54
C LEU A 482 -13.61 -19.76 12.31
N SER A 483 -13.78 -20.56 13.37
CA SER A 483 -14.34 -21.91 13.29
C SER A 483 -15.79 -21.91 12.82
N GLN A 484 -16.57 -20.92 13.20
CA GLN A 484 -17.96 -20.75 12.75
C GLN A 484 -18.03 -20.37 11.27
N ILE A 485 -17.17 -19.44 10.83
CA ILE A 485 -17.05 -19.07 9.41
C ILE A 485 -16.64 -20.30 8.57
N GLN A 486 -15.69 -21.08 9.04
CA GLN A 486 -15.28 -22.34 8.39
C GLN A 486 -16.45 -23.33 8.32
N ALA A 487 -17.22 -23.50 9.40
CA ALA A 487 -18.40 -24.38 9.40
C ALA A 487 -19.46 -23.94 8.38
N VAL A 488 -19.71 -22.63 8.22
CA VAL A 488 -20.60 -22.11 7.16
C VAL A 488 -20.04 -22.43 5.79
N THR A 489 -18.74 -22.25 5.57
CA THR A 489 -18.06 -22.54 4.30
C THR A 489 -18.13 -24.01 3.95
N GLU A 490 -17.86 -24.89 4.92
CA GLU A 490 -17.96 -26.35 4.75
C GLU A 490 -19.39 -26.78 4.42
N TRP A 491 -20.38 -26.22 5.12
CA TRP A 491 -21.79 -26.50 4.84
C TRP A 491 -22.17 -26.09 3.41
N LEU A 492 -21.82 -24.88 2.98
CA LEU A 492 -22.08 -24.43 1.62
C LEU A 492 -21.39 -25.32 0.59
N THR A 493 -20.14 -25.68 0.83
CA THR A 493 -19.36 -26.54 -0.06
C THR A 493 -20.01 -27.92 -0.23
N ALA A 494 -20.59 -28.46 0.83
CA ALA A 494 -21.28 -29.76 0.81
C ALA A 494 -22.66 -29.72 0.11
N HIS A 495 -23.33 -28.55 0.07
CA HIS A 495 -24.70 -28.42 -0.44
C HIS A 495 -24.81 -27.73 -1.81
N LEU A 496 -23.74 -27.05 -2.27
CA LEU A 496 -23.66 -26.45 -3.60
C LEU A 496 -23.14 -27.46 -4.62
N GLY A 497 -24.00 -27.88 -5.52
CA GLY A 497 -23.66 -28.71 -6.66
C GLY A 497 -22.80 -27.98 -7.71
N GLU A 498 -22.56 -28.66 -8.82
CA GLU A 498 -21.90 -28.05 -9.98
C GLU A 498 -22.86 -27.04 -10.63
N GLY A 499 -22.41 -25.78 -10.77
CA GLY A 499 -23.23 -24.69 -11.30
C GLY A 499 -24.12 -23.97 -10.27
N ASP A 500 -24.29 -24.53 -9.06
CA ASP A 500 -25.02 -23.84 -8.00
C ASP A 500 -24.18 -22.68 -7.42
N THR A 501 -24.85 -21.58 -7.07
CA THR A 501 -24.26 -20.42 -6.41
C THR A 501 -24.97 -20.10 -5.10
N ALA A 502 -24.27 -19.40 -4.22
CA ALA A 502 -24.85 -18.75 -3.05
C ALA A 502 -24.64 -17.23 -3.14
N TYR A 503 -25.49 -16.47 -2.49
CA TYR A 503 -25.38 -15.02 -2.39
C TYR A 503 -25.39 -14.60 -0.92
N MET A 504 -24.41 -13.81 -0.50
CA MET A 504 -24.34 -13.27 0.85
C MET A 504 -24.75 -11.79 0.82
N ILE A 505 -25.82 -11.43 1.53
CA ILE A 505 -26.30 -10.05 1.57
C ILE A 505 -25.36 -9.14 2.37
N PRO A 506 -24.86 -9.53 3.57
CA PRO A 506 -23.88 -8.75 4.30
C PRO A 506 -22.59 -8.54 3.49
N ASP A 507 -22.11 -7.28 3.45
CA ASP A 507 -20.81 -6.91 2.88
C ASP A 507 -20.15 -5.81 3.71
N ASP A 508 -19.66 -6.19 4.88
CA ASP A 508 -19.07 -5.32 5.88
C ASP A 508 -17.67 -5.81 6.26
N MET A 509 -16.92 -4.97 6.99
CA MET A 509 -15.60 -5.34 7.54
C MET A 509 -15.65 -6.59 8.43
N LEU A 510 -16.77 -6.83 9.10
CA LEU A 510 -16.93 -7.98 9.99
C LEU A 510 -17.32 -9.23 9.19
N TYR A 511 -18.27 -9.10 8.27
CA TYR A 511 -18.81 -10.20 7.48
C TYR A 511 -19.05 -9.80 6.02
N ASN A 512 -18.39 -10.49 5.12
CA ASN A 512 -18.55 -10.33 3.66
C ASN A 512 -18.27 -11.65 2.93
N PRO A 513 -18.63 -11.79 1.66
CA PRO A 513 -18.39 -13.00 0.88
C PRO A 513 -16.93 -13.44 0.86
N GLY A 514 -16.00 -12.47 0.86
CA GLY A 514 -14.57 -12.75 0.88
C GLY A 514 -14.12 -13.50 2.14
N HIS A 515 -14.78 -13.31 3.28
CA HIS A 515 -14.46 -14.07 4.50
C HIS A 515 -14.80 -15.56 4.34
N LEU A 516 -15.95 -15.89 3.76
CA LEU A 516 -16.33 -17.28 3.51
C LEU A 516 -15.46 -17.94 2.42
N ARG A 517 -15.09 -17.18 1.36
CA ARG A 517 -14.23 -17.71 0.29
C ARG A 517 -12.80 -17.98 0.75
N ASN A 518 -12.28 -17.17 1.70
CA ASN A 518 -10.85 -17.13 2.01
C ASN A 518 -10.48 -17.66 3.40
N CYS A 519 -11.45 -18.13 4.21
CA CYS A 519 -11.19 -18.65 5.55
C CYS A 519 -10.37 -19.95 5.57
N MET A 520 -10.24 -20.63 4.42
CA MET A 520 -9.55 -21.90 4.28
C MET A 520 -8.31 -21.81 3.36
N LEU A 521 -7.77 -20.61 3.15
CA LEU A 521 -6.57 -20.43 2.30
C LEU A 521 -5.45 -21.43 2.68
N PRO A 522 -4.80 -22.06 1.71
CA PRO A 522 -4.81 -21.80 0.25
C PRO A 522 -5.98 -22.45 -0.52
N GLU A 523 -6.86 -23.16 0.13
CA GLU A 523 -8.04 -23.74 -0.50
C GLU A 523 -9.12 -22.68 -0.70
N HIS A 524 -9.79 -22.70 -1.84
CA HIS A 524 -10.86 -21.78 -2.22
C HIS A 524 -12.13 -22.55 -2.61
N PRO A 525 -12.76 -23.28 -1.68
CA PRO A 525 -13.85 -24.18 -2.03
C PRO A 525 -15.11 -23.48 -2.59
N LEU A 526 -15.27 -22.19 -2.30
CA LEU A 526 -16.38 -21.36 -2.78
C LEU A 526 -16.00 -20.40 -3.93
N ASP A 527 -14.80 -20.57 -4.51
CA ASP A 527 -14.42 -19.75 -5.67
C ASP A 527 -15.34 -20.01 -6.85
N GLY A 528 -15.84 -18.92 -7.47
CA GLY A 528 -16.84 -18.97 -8.52
C GLY A 528 -18.27 -19.32 -8.06
N LYS A 529 -18.47 -19.78 -6.80
CA LYS A 529 -19.78 -20.13 -6.25
C LYS A 529 -20.39 -19.08 -5.33
N LEU A 530 -19.60 -18.15 -4.81
CA LEU A 530 -20.04 -17.07 -3.93
C LEU A 530 -19.53 -15.74 -4.50
N PRO A 531 -20.32 -15.04 -5.34
CA PRO A 531 -19.93 -13.75 -5.91
C PRO A 531 -19.79 -12.68 -4.83
N ASP A 532 -19.14 -11.56 -5.18
CA ASP A 532 -19.13 -10.38 -4.32
C ASP A 532 -20.54 -9.79 -4.22
N SER A 533 -20.93 -9.40 -3.04
CA SER A 533 -22.08 -8.55 -2.78
C SER A 533 -21.70 -7.08 -3.00
N PHE A 534 -22.64 -6.19 -2.79
CA PHE A 534 -22.37 -4.76 -2.86
C PHE A 534 -22.67 -4.11 -1.51
N SER A 535 -21.76 -3.26 -1.07
CA SER A 535 -21.87 -2.55 0.22
C SER A 535 -22.14 -1.06 0.06
N VAL A 536 -21.81 -0.50 -1.10
CA VAL A 536 -21.76 0.96 -1.27
C VAL A 536 -22.74 1.38 -2.37
N PRO A 537 -23.59 2.40 -2.12
CA PRO A 537 -24.37 3.05 -3.17
C PRO A 537 -23.44 3.50 -4.29
N GLY A 538 -23.76 3.25 -5.54
CA GLY A 538 -22.93 3.65 -6.69
C GLY A 538 -22.09 2.57 -7.35
N THR A 539 -22.14 1.35 -6.88
CA THR A 539 -21.84 0.26 -7.79
C THR A 539 -22.97 0.22 -8.82
N HIS A 540 -22.63 0.59 -10.02
CA HIS A 540 -23.58 0.83 -11.11
C HIS A 540 -24.25 -0.44 -11.67
N THR A 541 -24.21 -1.54 -10.94
CA THR A 541 -24.81 -2.80 -11.36
C THR A 541 -25.50 -3.48 -10.20
N PHE A 542 -26.77 -3.82 -10.40
CA PHE A 542 -27.48 -4.71 -9.50
C PHE A 542 -26.80 -6.08 -9.49
N PRO A 543 -26.60 -6.72 -8.32
CA PRO A 543 -26.02 -8.05 -8.24
C PRO A 543 -27.04 -9.12 -8.69
N MET A 544 -27.24 -9.25 -10.00
CA MET A 544 -28.21 -10.20 -10.57
C MET A 544 -27.99 -11.64 -10.12
N GLY A 545 -26.76 -12.01 -9.73
CA GLY A 545 -26.46 -13.29 -9.11
C GLY A 545 -27.25 -13.61 -7.84
N PHE A 546 -27.88 -12.63 -7.20
CA PHE A 546 -28.84 -12.87 -6.12
C PHE A 546 -30.05 -13.69 -6.58
N PHE A 547 -30.60 -13.41 -7.77
CA PHE A 547 -31.72 -14.12 -8.31
C PHE A 547 -31.38 -15.53 -8.83
N GLU A 548 -30.09 -15.74 -9.14
CA GLU A 548 -29.56 -17.04 -9.62
C GLU A 548 -29.11 -17.93 -8.47
N ALA A 549 -28.94 -17.35 -7.27
CA ALA A 549 -28.40 -18.08 -6.12
C ALA A 549 -29.39 -19.10 -5.58
N LYS A 550 -28.91 -20.34 -5.42
CA LYS A 550 -29.62 -21.41 -4.72
C LYS A 550 -29.78 -21.10 -3.24
N TYR A 551 -28.74 -20.53 -2.63
CA TYR A 551 -28.75 -20.16 -1.22
C TYR A 551 -28.50 -18.66 -1.04
N VAL A 552 -29.28 -18.02 -0.17
CA VAL A 552 -29.09 -16.64 0.27
C VAL A 552 -28.67 -16.66 1.75
N ILE A 553 -27.61 -15.92 2.08
CA ILE A 553 -27.08 -15.83 3.44
C ILE A 553 -27.41 -14.45 4.00
N THR A 554 -28.02 -14.44 5.18
CA THR A 554 -28.30 -13.24 5.97
C THR A 554 -27.62 -13.29 7.32
N ALA A 555 -27.46 -12.17 7.98
CA ALA A 555 -26.95 -12.07 9.34
C ALA A 555 -27.92 -11.27 10.21
N ASP A 556 -28.10 -11.69 11.47
CA ASP A 556 -28.88 -11.01 12.48
C ASP A 556 -28.04 -10.88 13.77
N PRO A 557 -27.82 -9.65 14.31
CA PRO A 557 -28.14 -8.37 13.67
C PRO A 557 -27.42 -8.19 12.33
N PHE A 558 -27.91 -7.28 11.48
CA PHE A 558 -27.24 -7.01 10.21
C PHE A 558 -25.96 -6.21 10.48
N PRO A 559 -24.77 -6.71 10.07
CA PRO A 559 -23.53 -6.03 10.33
C PRO A 559 -23.41 -4.79 9.42
N SER A 560 -23.06 -3.66 9.98
CA SER A 560 -22.86 -2.41 9.26
C SER A 560 -21.90 -1.49 9.98
N THR A 561 -20.99 -0.91 9.22
CA THR A 561 -20.10 0.19 9.64
C THR A 561 -20.65 1.56 9.23
N LEU A 562 -21.65 1.60 8.36
CA LEU A 562 -22.31 2.81 7.89
C LEU A 562 -23.64 3.02 8.62
N ALA A 563 -24.14 4.25 8.59
CA ALA A 563 -25.46 4.53 9.14
C ALA A 563 -26.54 3.77 8.33
N PRO A 564 -27.51 3.11 8.99
CA PRO A 564 -28.48 2.26 8.31
C PRO A 564 -29.29 2.94 7.20
N ASP A 565 -29.50 4.25 7.31
CA ASP A 565 -30.21 5.06 6.33
C ASP A 565 -29.39 5.42 5.08
N THR A 566 -28.08 5.23 5.15
CA THR A 566 -27.13 5.48 4.04
C THR A 566 -26.60 4.20 3.40
N GLU A 567 -26.96 3.02 3.93
CA GLU A 567 -26.47 1.75 3.47
C GLU A 567 -27.52 0.95 2.70
N LEU A 568 -27.23 0.73 1.43
CA LEU A 568 -28.10 -0.02 0.54
C LEU A 568 -28.28 -1.48 0.99
N GLY A 569 -27.23 -2.09 1.56
CA GLY A 569 -27.29 -3.44 2.13
C GLY A 569 -28.34 -3.63 3.20
N HIS A 570 -28.54 -2.64 4.10
CA HIS A 570 -29.61 -2.67 5.09
C HIS A 570 -31.01 -2.74 4.48
N ARG A 571 -31.24 -1.92 3.46
CA ARG A 571 -32.56 -1.86 2.77
C ARG A 571 -32.82 -3.12 1.98
N PHE A 572 -31.79 -3.63 1.33
CA PHE A 572 -31.86 -4.89 0.60
C PHE A 572 -32.16 -6.06 1.55
N ASN A 573 -31.43 -6.13 2.68
CA ASN A 573 -31.71 -7.13 3.72
C ASN A 573 -33.13 -7.01 4.28
N ALA A 574 -33.57 -5.81 4.60
CA ALA A 574 -34.94 -5.58 5.11
C ALA A 574 -36.01 -6.05 4.07
N LYS A 575 -35.76 -5.77 2.78
CA LYS A 575 -36.65 -6.22 1.71
C LYS A 575 -36.64 -7.74 1.56
N PHE A 576 -35.45 -8.35 1.64
CA PHE A 576 -35.33 -9.80 1.61
C PHE A 576 -36.09 -10.45 2.78
N ILE A 577 -35.91 -9.96 3.99
CA ILE A 577 -36.59 -10.45 5.19
C ILE A 577 -38.14 -10.34 5.04
N GLN A 578 -38.63 -9.30 4.37
CA GLN A 578 -40.06 -9.11 4.11
C GLN A 578 -40.64 -10.15 3.11
N LEU A 579 -39.89 -10.52 2.08
CA LEU A 579 -40.38 -11.32 0.95
C LEU A 579 -39.94 -12.79 0.98
N ARG A 580 -38.95 -13.14 1.82
CA ARG A 580 -38.29 -14.46 1.79
C ARG A 580 -39.23 -15.63 1.98
N ASP A 581 -40.25 -15.50 2.85
CA ASP A 581 -41.14 -16.61 3.18
C ASP A 581 -42.02 -17.06 1.98
N GLU A 582 -42.12 -16.25 0.93
CA GLU A 582 -42.82 -16.56 -0.32
C GLU A 582 -41.90 -17.30 -1.32
N THR A 583 -40.58 -17.04 -1.24
CA THR A 583 -39.62 -17.49 -2.27
C THR A 583 -38.53 -18.40 -1.74
N HIS A 584 -38.30 -18.44 -0.42
CA HIS A 584 -37.22 -19.18 0.21
C HIS A 584 -37.67 -19.92 1.46
N THR A 585 -36.98 -21.00 1.79
CA THR A 585 -37.13 -21.76 3.05
C THR A 585 -35.82 -21.74 3.83
N LEU A 586 -35.90 -21.76 5.17
CA LEU A 586 -34.72 -21.79 6.03
C LEU A 586 -34.03 -23.18 5.92
N ALA A 587 -32.81 -23.21 5.40
CA ALA A 587 -32.02 -24.43 5.22
C ALA A 587 -31.10 -24.70 6.41
N ALA A 588 -30.44 -23.66 6.96
CA ALA A 588 -29.54 -23.80 8.09
C ALA A 588 -29.40 -22.49 8.89
N THR A 589 -28.95 -22.62 10.15
CA THR A 589 -28.66 -21.49 11.03
C THR A 589 -27.34 -21.74 11.76
N PHE A 590 -26.52 -20.71 11.87
CA PHE A 590 -25.22 -20.76 12.54
C PHE A 590 -25.10 -19.64 13.56
N ASP A 591 -24.87 -19.98 14.83
CA ASP A 591 -24.48 -19.02 15.85
C ASP A 591 -22.98 -18.71 15.69
N MET A 592 -22.65 -17.45 15.43
CA MET A 592 -21.28 -17.01 15.20
C MET A 592 -20.50 -16.79 16.51
N GLY A 593 -21.13 -16.97 17.67
CA GLY A 593 -20.48 -16.88 18.99
C GLY A 593 -20.10 -15.47 19.45
N ASN A 594 -20.45 -14.45 18.67
CA ASN A 594 -20.15 -13.04 18.94
C ASN A 594 -21.41 -12.14 18.92
N GLY A 595 -22.58 -12.77 19.08
CA GLY A 595 -23.88 -12.10 19.07
C GLY A 595 -24.50 -11.99 17.70
N TYR A 596 -23.89 -12.54 16.67
CA TYR A 596 -24.45 -12.66 15.32
C TYR A 596 -24.92 -14.08 15.03
N THR A 597 -25.98 -14.17 14.26
CA THR A 597 -26.52 -15.44 13.76
C THR A 597 -26.59 -15.36 12.23
N PHE A 598 -26.00 -16.35 11.54
CA PHE A 598 -26.17 -16.51 10.10
C PHE A 598 -27.33 -17.43 9.83
N SER A 599 -28.21 -17.02 8.91
CA SER A 599 -29.28 -17.84 8.37
C SER A 599 -29.06 -18.07 6.88
N ILE A 600 -29.13 -19.33 6.47
CA ILE A 600 -29.00 -19.74 5.06
C ILE A 600 -30.39 -20.14 4.59
N TRP A 601 -30.84 -19.49 3.53
CA TRP A 601 -32.16 -19.62 2.95
C TRP A 601 -32.04 -20.28 1.58
N GLU A 602 -32.73 -21.40 1.37
CA GLU A 602 -32.79 -22.09 0.07
C GLU A 602 -33.93 -21.54 -0.76
N ARG A 603 -33.65 -21.16 -2.00
CA ARG A 603 -34.67 -20.73 -2.96
C ARG A 603 -35.53 -21.91 -3.38
N VAL A 604 -36.84 -21.78 -3.26
CA VAL A 604 -37.81 -22.85 -3.58
C VAL A 604 -38.54 -22.61 -4.90
N GLU A 605 -38.57 -21.39 -5.39
CA GLU A 605 -39.20 -21.00 -6.64
C GLU A 605 -38.26 -20.20 -7.53
N ALA A 606 -38.43 -20.35 -8.85
CA ALA A 606 -37.70 -19.53 -9.81
C ALA A 606 -38.11 -18.05 -9.66
N PRO A 607 -37.18 -17.10 -9.88
CA PRO A 607 -37.50 -15.69 -9.80
C PRO A 607 -38.55 -15.29 -10.81
N THR A 608 -39.44 -14.39 -10.42
CA THR A 608 -40.44 -13.80 -11.30
C THR A 608 -40.04 -12.39 -11.71
N ARG A 609 -40.60 -11.89 -12.83
CA ARG A 609 -40.39 -10.49 -13.23
C ARG A 609 -40.80 -9.52 -12.10
N GLU A 610 -41.94 -9.76 -11.45
CA GLU A 610 -42.45 -8.94 -10.36
C GLU A 610 -41.48 -8.92 -9.15
N GLU A 611 -40.89 -10.06 -8.79
CA GLU A 611 -39.88 -10.16 -7.75
C GLU A 611 -38.68 -9.30 -8.12
N VAL A 612 -38.15 -9.47 -9.33
CA VAL A 612 -36.96 -8.73 -9.81
C VAL A 612 -37.22 -7.22 -9.78
N GLU A 613 -38.33 -6.76 -10.34
CA GLU A 613 -38.71 -5.35 -10.36
C GLU A 613 -38.88 -4.79 -8.94
N THR A 614 -39.46 -5.57 -8.02
CA THR A 614 -39.65 -5.16 -6.63
C THR A 614 -38.31 -4.90 -5.91
N TYR A 615 -37.30 -5.75 -6.12
CA TYR A 615 -35.95 -5.52 -5.56
C TYR A 615 -35.27 -4.35 -6.25
N LEU A 616 -35.44 -4.17 -7.55
CA LEU A 616 -34.84 -3.06 -8.28
C LEU A 616 -35.35 -1.70 -7.81
N HIS A 617 -36.65 -1.59 -7.47
CA HIS A 617 -37.20 -0.34 -6.91
C HIS A 617 -36.51 0.11 -5.62
N VAL A 618 -35.95 -0.81 -4.83
CA VAL A 618 -35.12 -0.45 -3.67
C VAL A 618 -33.85 0.29 -4.11
N PHE A 619 -33.33 -0.04 -5.27
CA PHE A 619 -32.12 0.57 -5.84
C PHE A 619 -32.40 1.88 -6.58
N ASP A 620 -33.49 1.94 -7.33
CA ASP A 620 -33.86 3.15 -8.08
C ASP A 620 -34.07 4.34 -7.16
N ALA A 621 -34.68 4.12 -5.99
CA ALA A 621 -34.91 5.16 -5.00
C ALA A 621 -33.59 5.80 -4.48
N GLU A 622 -32.49 5.02 -4.50
CA GLU A 622 -31.18 5.47 -4.03
C GLU A 622 -30.32 6.11 -5.13
N ASN A 623 -30.54 5.72 -6.36
CA ASN A 623 -29.76 6.15 -7.51
C ASN A 623 -30.57 7.03 -8.46
N ALA A 624 -31.41 7.92 -7.92
CA ALA A 624 -32.22 8.86 -8.70
C ALA A 624 -31.41 9.72 -9.69
N GLN A 625 -30.09 9.83 -9.47
CA GLN A 625 -29.17 10.49 -10.40
C GLN A 625 -28.77 9.61 -11.61
N TYR A 626 -29.05 8.29 -11.58
CA TYR A 626 -28.77 7.34 -12.66
C TYR A 626 -29.96 6.43 -12.96
N PRO A 627 -31.13 6.98 -13.27
CA PRO A 627 -32.43 6.23 -13.33
C PRO A 627 -32.49 5.18 -14.43
N GLU A 628 -31.65 5.25 -15.46
CA GLU A 628 -31.71 4.33 -16.60
C GLU A 628 -30.75 3.15 -16.51
N MET A 629 -29.82 3.16 -15.54
CA MET A 629 -28.71 2.24 -15.52
C MET A 629 -29.11 0.82 -15.10
N PHE A 630 -30.08 0.69 -14.22
CA PHE A 630 -30.59 -0.61 -13.79
C PHE A 630 -31.59 -1.19 -14.78
N SER A 631 -32.40 -0.37 -15.43
CA SER A 631 -33.43 -0.82 -16.37
C SER A 631 -32.84 -1.51 -17.60
N GLN A 632 -31.76 -1.01 -18.18
CA GLN A 632 -31.13 -1.60 -19.37
C GLN A 632 -30.46 -2.96 -19.08
N VAL A 633 -29.78 -3.10 -17.96
CA VAL A 633 -29.14 -4.37 -17.55
C VAL A 633 -30.21 -5.39 -17.20
N THR A 634 -31.28 -4.94 -16.56
CA THR A 634 -32.39 -5.77 -16.11
C THR A 634 -33.19 -6.34 -17.27
N GLU A 635 -33.55 -5.55 -18.26
CA GLU A 635 -34.29 -6.05 -19.43
C GLU A 635 -33.47 -7.09 -20.21
N GLY A 636 -32.17 -6.90 -20.33
CA GLY A 636 -31.29 -7.89 -20.94
C GLY A 636 -31.23 -9.20 -20.14
N TRP A 637 -31.19 -9.13 -18.81
CA TRP A 637 -31.20 -10.30 -17.95
C TRP A 637 -32.54 -11.02 -17.94
N LEU A 638 -33.65 -10.27 -17.82
CA LEU A 638 -35.01 -10.81 -17.90
C LEU A 638 -35.26 -11.55 -19.23
N ALA A 639 -34.88 -10.94 -20.35
CA ALA A 639 -34.98 -11.58 -21.66
C ALA A 639 -34.12 -12.86 -21.77
N ALA A 640 -32.93 -12.88 -21.19
CA ALA A 640 -32.07 -14.06 -21.18
C ALA A 640 -32.66 -15.22 -20.34
N HIS A 641 -33.48 -14.92 -19.33
CA HIS A 641 -34.14 -15.89 -18.46
C HIS A 641 -35.59 -16.16 -18.82
N GLY A 642 -36.09 -15.58 -19.92
CA GLY A 642 -37.46 -15.80 -20.41
C GLY A 642 -38.54 -15.16 -19.53
N LEU A 643 -38.20 -14.08 -18.81
CA LEU A 643 -39.07 -13.34 -17.89
C LEU A 643 -39.64 -12.05 -18.50
#